data_98eda135096c15f993323611f5ac7e92
#
_entry.id   98eda135096c15f993323611f5ac7e92
#
_cell.length_a   1.000
_cell.length_b   1.000
_cell.length_c   1.000
_cell.angle_alpha   90.00
_cell.angle_beta   90.00
_cell.angle_gamma   90.00
#
_symmetry.space_group_name_H-M   'P 1'
#
loop_
_entity.id
_entity.type
_entity.pdbx_description
1 polymer ?
#
loop_
_entity_poly.entity_id
_entity_poly.type
_entity_poly.pdbx_seq_one_letter_code
_entity_poly.pdbx_strand_id
1 'polypeptide(L)'
;MRRIFTFFLTFLLGVFVTALYAQTHTVSGTVIDKDANEPLIGANVLIKGTTIGTVTDLDGKYTLQAGDKDILVFSYLSMKTIEEPVNGRTVINVKMASDTETLGEVVVTAMGIKRQSETLTYSAQTVGGKDVNDIKSVNMINSLQGKSAGMMITPNSTGAGGSSKILFRGNKSISGNNQPLVVVDGVPVMMNITNSQVDSNYGGQRDGGDAMSTINPDDIAQITLLKGASAAALYGAVAANGAIMITTKSAQSGKVSVNVSSNTTMESPMVLPEFQTTYGMSDNGTFSWGEKLSSKAPNYAKKFFRTGFTTNNSISLSGGNENIQSYFSYANVYSQGITPQNDYRSHNLNSKVGFNILKDIHIDFTAKFTNQHITNQAAAGYLWNPLTGVYLFPRGEDWNGYKENFEVYDPARGCYVQNWTNTQQQQFGNPYWMLNRQTPITDRNRYEFGGSIKWNITPDLNIQGRMRYERGEEHWVHNAYASSVGNLYPMGRMKDNRYFSDQLYGDVLVSYNHTFNDFSLSATAGSSFTKTKTSHVDLWGEGSQFSQPGSGNIFYPNIFTPNNYYGNMSTVGKDDNWMTQKRLNSVFATAQLGYREGIFLDISARNDWSSALAFTESCSFFYPSFGGSVLLNKFVDMGKNIDLFKFRASYSIVGNDVPVFMSNLLYSLGSQGAITPPDKSPFRTLKPEKTHSLEIGFDGTFLQNRLNINLTYYKTNTKNQFFSVAAPYESGLRNRYVNAGNVENKGFEFNIGWYEQFTDNFSWSTNLNFSYNDNKIKELVDDLPNGLTLTDFGGAKVILKEGGHYGDLYVRHLMRDENGKPLQNEKGEPIVSGDSMDELEYAGNMNAKVNMGWTNTFRYKDFSLSFLIDAKFGGKVISMTEAALDGWGVSKRSGEARDAGGITVDGVKFDADKYYRTTGNNNFNSPYAVENYVYDATNIRLREVTFGYTFRNLLGAGKNLTAAIIGRNLFFFHKDAPMDPDVSAGTGNGIQGVDMFALPTSRSFGLNLKLNF
;
A
#
# COMPACT_ATOMS: atom_id res chain seq x y z
N MET A 1 18.14 -27.59 -10.11
CA MET A 1 17.85 -26.31 -10.81
C MET A 1 18.35 -26.25 -12.27
N ARG A 2 19.60 -26.58 -12.61
CA ARG A 2 20.08 -26.51 -14.02
C ARG A 2 19.33 -27.42 -15.03
N ARG A 3 18.84 -28.59 -14.62
CA ARG A 3 18.10 -29.51 -15.52
C ARG A 3 16.64 -29.12 -15.79
N ILE A 4 16.00 -28.39 -14.91
CA ILE A 4 14.62 -27.89 -15.08
C ILE A 4 14.60 -26.68 -16.03
N PHE A 5 15.63 -25.85 -15.99
CA PHE A 5 15.78 -24.69 -16.87
C PHE A 5 16.01 -25.09 -18.34
N THR A 6 16.75 -26.17 -18.57
CA THR A 6 17.00 -26.67 -19.91
C THR A 6 15.75 -27.31 -20.53
N PHE A 7 14.92 -27.97 -19.73
CA PHE A 7 13.66 -28.56 -20.20
C PHE A 7 12.62 -27.50 -20.61
N PHE A 8 12.59 -26.37 -19.87
CA PHE A 8 11.71 -25.24 -20.19
C PHE A 8 12.12 -24.49 -21.46
N LEU A 9 13.42 -24.37 -21.71
CA LEU A 9 13.96 -23.68 -22.90
C LEU A 9 13.76 -24.46 -24.18
N THR A 10 13.82 -25.79 -24.13
CA THR A 10 13.59 -26.68 -25.29
C THR A 10 12.11 -26.82 -25.62
N PHE A 11 11.19 -26.68 -24.66
CA PHE A 11 9.76 -26.67 -24.93
C PHE A 11 9.29 -25.36 -25.61
N LEU A 12 9.98 -24.26 -25.36
CA LEU A 12 9.66 -22.94 -25.91
C LEU A 12 10.06 -22.82 -27.41
N LEU A 13 11.03 -23.57 -27.89
CA LEU A 13 11.52 -23.50 -29.28
C LEU A 13 10.73 -24.40 -30.28
N GLY A 14 9.87 -25.28 -29.77
CA GLY A 14 9.17 -26.29 -30.60
C GLY A 14 7.84 -25.83 -31.23
N VAL A 15 7.34 -24.62 -30.93
CA VAL A 15 5.97 -24.22 -31.30
C VAL A 15 5.89 -23.29 -32.55
N PHE A 16 7.03 -22.90 -33.11
CA PHE A 16 7.01 -22.04 -34.31
C PHE A 16 7.33 -22.87 -35.57
N VAL A 17 6.34 -23.26 -36.30
CA VAL A 17 6.29 -23.36 -37.82
C VAL A 17 5.02 -24.06 -38.25
N THR A 18 4.04 -23.36 -38.83
CA THR A 18 3.36 -23.69 -40.09
C THR A 18 2.42 -22.54 -40.51
N ALA A 19 2.77 -21.81 -41.54
CA ALA A 19 1.88 -20.91 -42.26
C ALA A 19 1.44 -21.54 -43.56
N LEU A 20 0.16 -21.71 -43.77
CA LEU A 20 -0.46 -22.10 -45.03
C LEU A 20 -0.91 -20.84 -45.80
N TYR A 21 -0.47 -20.70 -47.04
CA TYR A 21 -0.82 -19.62 -47.96
C TYR A 21 -2.26 -19.78 -48.46
N ALA A 22 -3.11 -18.79 -48.27
CA ALA A 22 -4.39 -18.60 -48.95
C ALA A 22 -4.22 -17.65 -50.14
N GLN A 23 -4.89 -17.93 -51.26
CA GLN A 23 -4.93 -16.96 -52.38
C GLN A 23 -5.66 -15.70 -51.96
N THR A 24 -4.98 -14.55 -51.99
CA THR A 24 -5.51 -13.24 -51.70
C THR A 24 -5.60 -12.38 -52.94
N HIS A 25 -6.61 -11.51 -53.05
CA HIS A 25 -6.75 -10.50 -54.08
C HIS A 25 -6.86 -9.10 -53.49
N THR A 26 -6.66 -8.07 -54.30
CA THR A 26 -6.72 -6.69 -53.85
C THR A 26 -8.16 -6.25 -53.69
N VAL A 27 -8.54 -5.89 -52.45
CA VAL A 27 -9.84 -5.25 -52.09
C VAL A 27 -9.60 -3.78 -51.80
N SER A 28 -10.38 -2.87 -52.38
CA SER A 28 -10.32 -1.44 -52.17
C SER A 28 -11.71 -0.86 -51.87
N GLY A 29 -11.79 0.35 -51.35
CA GLY A 29 -13.07 1.01 -51.11
C GLY A 29 -12.93 2.33 -50.39
N THR A 30 -14.05 2.91 -50.02
CA THR A 30 -14.13 4.16 -49.27
C THR A 30 -14.91 3.96 -47.99
N VAL A 31 -14.44 4.54 -46.89
CA VAL A 31 -15.12 4.58 -45.61
C VAL A 31 -15.57 6.02 -45.33
N ILE A 32 -16.85 6.24 -45.14
CA ILE A 32 -17.42 7.57 -44.88
C ILE A 32 -18.30 7.56 -43.65
N ASP A 33 -18.40 8.70 -42.99
CA ASP A 33 -19.38 8.95 -41.93
C ASP A 33 -20.79 8.93 -42.53
N LYS A 34 -21.70 8.18 -41.96
CA LYS A 34 -23.09 8.03 -42.42
C LYS A 34 -23.89 9.32 -42.27
N ASP A 35 -23.63 10.09 -41.20
CA ASP A 35 -24.41 11.26 -40.81
C ASP A 35 -23.85 12.54 -41.41
N ALA A 36 -22.52 12.71 -41.41
CA ALA A 36 -21.82 13.84 -42.01
C ALA A 36 -21.59 13.69 -43.53
N ASN A 37 -21.65 12.46 -44.06
CA ASN A 37 -21.28 12.08 -45.44
C ASN A 37 -19.86 12.53 -45.84
N GLU A 38 -18.94 12.62 -44.87
CA GLU A 38 -17.55 13.01 -45.03
C GLU A 38 -16.62 11.77 -44.97
N PRO A 39 -15.45 11.77 -45.68
CA PRO A 39 -14.51 10.64 -45.60
C PRO A 39 -13.94 10.48 -44.20
N LEU A 40 -13.90 9.26 -43.71
CA LEU A 40 -13.28 8.91 -42.42
C LEU A 40 -11.79 8.63 -42.62
N ILE A 41 -10.96 9.60 -42.26
CA ILE A 41 -9.50 9.55 -42.37
C ILE A 41 -8.91 8.74 -41.22
N GLY A 42 -8.08 7.73 -41.49
CA GLY A 42 -7.45 6.92 -40.47
C GLY A 42 -8.38 5.84 -39.87
N ALA A 43 -9.50 5.50 -40.53
CA ALA A 43 -10.32 4.37 -40.12
C ALA A 43 -9.55 3.05 -40.33
N ASN A 44 -9.54 2.19 -39.32
CA ASN A 44 -8.89 0.89 -39.41
C ASN A 44 -9.73 -0.06 -40.22
N VAL A 45 -9.11 -0.77 -41.16
CA VAL A 45 -9.71 -1.83 -41.96
C VAL A 45 -8.85 -3.08 -41.75
N LEU A 46 -9.38 -4.08 -41.04
CA LEU A 46 -8.66 -5.29 -40.66
C LEU A 46 -9.38 -6.54 -41.21
N ILE A 47 -8.65 -7.56 -41.58
CA ILE A 47 -9.22 -8.87 -41.83
C ILE A 47 -9.51 -9.52 -40.46
N LYS A 48 -10.76 -9.90 -40.23
CA LYS A 48 -11.25 -10.51 -38.98
C LYS A 48 -10.40 -11.69 -38.56
N GLY A 49 -9.91 -11.69 -37.33
CA GLY A 49 -9.07 -12.77 -36.78
C GLY A 49 -7.60 -12.72 -37.20
N THR A 50 -7.15 -11.69 -37.93
CA THR A 50 -5.75 -11.53 -38.36
C THR A 50 -5.18 -10.16 -37.95
N THR A 51 -3.87 -9.99 -38.13
CA THR A 51 -3.19 -8.69 -38.01
C THR A 51 -3.03 -7.97 -39.36
N ILE A 52 -3.60 -8.54 -40.44
CA ILE A 52 -3.50 -7.95 -41.77
C ILE A 52 -4.56 -6.86 -41.87
N GLY A 53 -4.12 -5.62 -42.07
CA GLY A 53 -5.03 -4.48 -42.19
C GLY A 53 -4.35 -3.26 -42.78
N THR A 54 -5.16 -2.25 -42.99
CA THR A 54 -4.75 -0.94 -43.49
C THR A 54 -5.55 0.16 -42.79
N VAL A 55 -5.20 1.42 -43.00
CA VAL A 55 -5.97 2.57 -42.57
C VAL A 55 -6.39 3.37 -43.79
N THR A 56 -7.53 4.07 -43.69
CA THR A 56 -8.01 4.95 -44.76
C THR A 56 -7.13 6.20 -44.87
N ASP A 57 -6.94 6.64 -46.13
CA ASP A 57 -6.23 7.86 -46.48
C ASP A 57 -7.08 9.16 -46.27
N LEU A 58 -6.56 10.31 -46.72
CA LEU A 58 -7.24 11.62 -46.60
C LEU A 58 -8.60 11.71 -47.37
N ASP A 59 -8.82 10.85 -48.35
CA ASP A 59 -10.08 10.73 -49.08
C ASP A 59 -10.98 9.59 -48.52
N GLY A 60 -10.61 9.02 -47.39
CA GLY A 60 -11.30 7.88 -46.80
C GLY A 60 -11.12 6.56 -47.55
N LYS A 61 -10.18 6.48 -48.51
CA LYS A 61 -9.92 5.28 -49.32
C LYS A 61 -8.96 4.33 -48.64
N TYR A 62 -9.18 3.03 -48.85
CA TYR A 62 -8.29 1.96 -48.37
C TYR A 62 -8.03 0.96 -49.48
N THR A 63 -6.91 0.25 -49.34
CA THR A 63 -6.54 -0.91 -50.18
C THR A 63 -5.89 -1.97 -49.31
N LEU A 64 -6.37 -3.22 -49.44
CA LEU A 64 -5.95 -4.36 -48.60
C LEU A 64 -5.94 -5.65 -49.45
N GLN A 65 -5.00 -6.55 -49.15
CA GLN A 65 -4.99 -7.91 -49.72
C GLN A 65 -5.85 -8.82 -48.85
N ALA A 66 -6.91 -9.42 -49.41
CA ALA A 66 -7.80 -10.29 -48.65
C ALA A 66 -8.26 -11.49 -49.49
N GLY A 67 -8.60 -12.58 -48.85
CA GLY A 67 -9.16 -13.78 -49.48
C GLY A 67 -10.67 -13.70 -49.63
N ASP A 68 -11.22 -14.52 -50.53
CA ASP A 68 -12.66 -14.55 -50.82
C ASP A 68 -13.56 -14.83 -49.59
N LYS A 69 -13.04 -15.59 -48.63
CA LYS A 69 -13.74 -15.97 -47.37
C LYS A 69 -13.50 -15.03 -46.22
N ASP A 70 -12.66 -14.03 -46.39
CA ASP A 70 -12.31 -13.10 -45.33
C ASP A 70 -13.47 -12.14 -45.03
N ILE A 71 -13.52 -11.67 -43.82
CA ILE A 71 -14.44 -10.62 -43.34
C ILE A 71 -13.57 -9.40 -43.01
N LEU A 72 -13.88 -8.25 -43.62
CA LEU A 72 -13.25 -6.98 -43.29
C LEU A 72 -13.95 -6.34 -42.10
N VAL A 73 -13.20 -5.93 -41.11
CA VAL A 73 -13.66 -5.22 -39.92
C VAL A 73 -13.25 -3.75 -40.03
N PHE A 74 -14.21 -2.88 -40.12
CA PHE A 74 -14.04 -1.44 -40.20
C PHE A 74 -14.28 -0.85 -38.80
N SER A 75 -13.27 -0.18 -38.25
CA SER A 75 -13.38 0.46 -36.93
C SER A 75 -12.77 1.86 -36.96
N TYR A 76 -13.47 2.79 -36.32
CA TYR A 76 -13.02 4.18 -36.16
C TYR A 76 -13.47 4.68 -34.79
N LEU A 77 -12.72 5.67 -34.24
CA LEU A 77 -13.00 6.22 -32.91
C LEU A 77 -14.42 6.83 -32.88
N SER A 78 -15.23 6.41 -31.93
CA SER A 78 -16.63 6.85 -31.78
C SER A 78 -17.58 6.45 -32.92
N MET A 79 -17.23 5.44 -33.71
CA MET A 79 -18.06 4.89 -34.78
C MET A 79 -18.39 3.41 -34.53
N LYS A 80 -19.59 2.99 -34.91
CA LYS A 80 -20.03 1.60 -34.81
C LYS A 80 -19.18 0.71 -35.73
N THR A 81 -18.49 -0.29 -35.15
CA THR A 81 -17.71 -1.24 -35.94
C THR A 81 -18.61 -2.00 -36.92
N ILE A 82 -18.18 -2.08 -38.17
CA ILE A 82 -18.91 -2.78 -39.25
C ILE A 82 -18.07 -3.94 -39.75
N GLU A 83 -18.72 -5.08 -39.95
CA GLU A 83 -18.12 -6.29 -40.53
C GLU A 83 -18.71 -6.55 -41.92
N GLU A 84 -17.84 -6.63 -42.93
CA GLU A 84 -18.25 -6.88 -44.32
C GLU A 84 -17.49 -8.10 -44.90
N PRO A 85 -18.17 -9.17 -45.26
CA PRO A 85 -17.53 -10.33 -45.90
C PRO A 85 -17.05 -9.95 -47.32
N VAL A 86 -15.86 -10.36 -47.68
CA VAL A 86 -15.24 -10.07 -48.96
C VAL A 86 -16.02 -10.71 -50.09
N ASN A 87 -16.34 -12.00 -49.99
CA ASN A 87 -17.15 -12.76 -50.96
C ASN A 87 -16.77 -12.51 -52.43
N GLY A 88 -15.48 -12.42 -52.71
CA GLY A 88 -14.92 -12.19 -54.06
C GLY A 88 -15.08 -10.73 -54.55
N ARG A 89 -15.55 -9.80 -53.73
CA ARG A 89 -15.70 -8.38 -54.09
C ARG A 89 -14.30 -7.71 -54.11
N THR A 90 -14.02 -6.94 -55.15
CA THR A 90 -12.79 -6.14 -55.25
C THR A 90 -13.00 -4.69 -54.77
N VAL A 91 -14.24 -4.26 -54.59
CA VAL A 91 -14.60 -2.94 -54.10
C VAL A 91 -15.67 -3.05 -53.00
N ILE A 92 -15.36 -2.56 -51.78
CA ILE A 92 -16.28 -2.55 -50.63
C ILE A 92 -16.29 -1.15 -50.01
N ASN A 93 -17.38 -0.42 -50.22
CA ASN A 93 -17.61 0.90 -49.65
C ASN A 93 -18.45 0.78 -48.37
N VAL A 94 -18.05 1.45 -47.28
CA VAL A 94 -18.70 1.36 -46.01
C VAL A 94 -19.11 2.74 -45.49
N LYS A 95 -20.34 2.81 -44.96
CA LYS A 95 -20.85 4.00 -44.27
C LYS A 95 -20.92 3.70 -42.78
N MET A 96 -20.01 4.23 -41.98
CA MET A 96 -20.00 4.05 -40.53
C MET A 96 -20.94 5.05 -39.87
N ALA A 97 -21.83 4.57 -39.00
CA ALA A 97 -22.67 5.41 -38.17
C ALA A 97 -21.92 5.76 -36.88
N SER A 98 -22.20 6.95 -36.34
CA SER A 98 -21.71 7.33 -35.03
C SER A 98 -22.17 6.29 -33.99
N ASP A 99 -21.23 5.77 -33.21
CA ASP A 99 -21.54 4.85 -32.12
C ASP A 99 -22.01 5.68 -30.94
N THR A 100 -23.32 5.97 -30.90
CA THR A 100 -23.97 6.60 -29.76
C THR A 100 -24.22 5.63 -28.61
N GLU A 101 -24.01 4.32 -28.84
CA GLU A 101 -23.85 3.36 -27.77
C GLU A 101 -22.42 3.42 -27.26
N THR A 102 -22.13 4.31 -26.31
CA THR A 102 -20.97 4.17 -25.43
C THR A 102 -21.03 2.75 -24.90
N LEU A 103 -20.12 1.88 -25.35
CA LEU A 103 -19.86 0.62 -24.66
C LEU A 103 -19.55 1.01 -23.22
N GLY A 104 -20.52 0.88 -22.31
CA GLY A 104 -20.40 1.25 -20.92
C GLY A 104 -19.13 0.65 -20.35
N GLU A 105 -18.32 1.45 -19.64
CA GLU A 105 -17.08 1.00 -19.04
C GLU A 105 -17.30 -0.31 -18.27
N VAL A 106 -16.64 -1.39 -18.70
CA VAL A 106 -16.74 -2.69 -18.05
C VAL A 106 -15.86 -2.72 -16.82
N VAL A 107 -16.48 -2.85 -15.68
CA VAL A 107 -15.81 -2.93 -14.36
C VAL A 107 -15.74 -4.39 -13.93
N VAL A 108 -14.57 -4.83 -13.48
CA VAL A 108 -14.42 -6.12 -12.80
C VAL A 108 -14.84 -5.96 -11.35
N THR A 109 -15.92 -6.62 -10.99
CA THR A 109 -16.48 -6.59 -9.63
C THR A 109 -16.02 -7.80 -8.81
N ALA A 110 -16.60 -7.98 -7.62
CA ALA A 110 -16.26 -9.10 -6.74
C ALA A 110 -16.35 -10.45 -7.44
N MET A 111 -15.52 -11.39 -7.08
CA MET A 111 -15.33 -12.73 -7.68
C MET A 111 -14.87 -12.70 -9.16
N GLY A 112 -14.44 -11.54 -9.68
CA GLY A 112 -14.02 -11.39 -11.07
C GLY A 112 -15.19 -11.29 -12.06
N ILE A 113 -16.41 -11.05 -11.57
CA ILE A 113 -17.61 -10.88 -12.39
C ILE A 113 -17.49 -9.54 -13.13
N LYS A 114 -17.57 -9.58 -14.47
CA LYS A 114 -17.58 -8.37 -15.31
C LYS A 114 -18.98 -7.78 -15.36
N ARG A 115 -19.12 -6.49 -15.08
CA ARG A 115 -20.39 -5.74 -15.17
C ARG A 115 -20.16 -4.40 -15.86
N GLN A 116 -21.18 -3.89 -16.51
CA GLN A 116 -21.15 -2.51 -17.01
C GLN A 116 -21.20 -1.54 -15.82
N SER A 117 -20.39 -0.50 -15.82
CA SER A 117 -20.33 0.51 -14.75
C SER A 117 -21.71 1.13 -14.47
N GLU A 118 -22.53 1.31 -15.53
CA GLU A 118 -23.88 1.87 -15.43
C GLU A 118 -24.83 1.00 -14.61
N THR A 119 -24.66 -0.33 -14.61
CA THR A 119 -25.57 -1.25 -13.90
C THR A 119 -25.24 -1.42 -12.41
N LEU A 120 -24.10 -0.88 -11.92
CA LEU A 120 -23.68 -1.05 -10.54
C LEU A 120 -24.57 -0.27 -9.57
N THR A 121 -24.94 -0.89 -8.47
CA THR A 121 -25.77 -0.30 -7.40
C THR A 121 -24.92 0.28 -6.25
N TYR A 122 -23.62 0.21 -6.33
CA TYR A 122 -22.63 0.66 -5.32
C TYR A 122 -21.48 1.43 -5.98
N SER A 123 -20.66 2.10 -5.15
CA SER A 123 -19.51 2.87 -5.64
C SER A 123 -18.37 1.95 -6.04
N ALA A 124 -17.94 2.05 -7.28
CA ALA A 124 -16.69 1.47 -7.79
C ALA A 124 -15.91 2.56 -8.53
N GLN A 125 -14.60 2.60 -8.35
CA GLN A 125 -13.74 3.54 -9.08
C GLN A 125 -12.63 2.75 -9.78
N THR A 126 -12.46 3.01 -11.06
CA THR A 126 -11.44 2.39 -11.88
C THR A 126 -10.25 3.32 -12.07
N VAL A 127 -9.04 2.77 -11.95
CA VAL A 127 -7.78 3.43 -12.29
C VAL A 127 -7.12 2.60 -13.39
N GLY A 128 -6.81 3.23 -14.51
CA GLY A 128 -6.17 2.55 -15.64
C GLY A 128 -4.74 2.13 -15.33
N GLY A 129 -4.28 1.03 -15.93
CA GLY A 129 -2.89 0.59 -15.79
C GLY A 129 -1.87 1.66 -16.21
N LYS A 130 -2.21 2.54 -17.16
CA LYS A 130 -1.36 3.65 -17.59
C LYS A 130 -1.10 4.63 -16.44
N ASP A 131 -2.11 5.00 -15.66
CA ASP A 131 -2.02 5.97 -14.56
C ASP A 131 -1.11 5.48 -13.43
N VAL A 132 -0.94 4.15 -13.30
CA VAL A 132 -0.03 3.52 -12.34
C VAL A 132 1.39 3.42 -12.89
N ASN A 133 1.53 3.29 -14.23
CA ASN A 133 2.79 2.97 -14.90
C ASN A 133 3.57 4.19 -15.40
N ASP A 134 2.97 5.37 -15.41
CA ASP A 134 3.65 6.59 -15.88
C ASP A 134 4.71 7.06 -14.89
N ILE A 135 4.44 6.96 -13.58
CA ILE A 135 5.42 7.18 -12.51
C ILE A 135 5.40 5.97 -11.58
N LYS A 136 6.41 5.10 -11.73
CA LYS A 136 6.49 3.87 -10.95
C LYS A 136 7.05 4.13 -9.55
N SER A 137 6.45 3.51 -8.55
CA SER A 137 7.00 3.39 -7.21
C SER A 137 7.49 1.96 -6.98
N VAL A 138 8.50 1.76 -6.14
CA VAL A 138 8.97 0.43 -5.74
C VAL A 138 7.82 -0.39 -5.14
N ASN A 139 7.01 0.21 -4.29
CA ASN A 139 5.72 -0.36 -3.90
C ASN A 139 4.61 0.27 -4.75
N MET A 140 4.00 -0.53 -5.61
CA MET A 140 3.03 -0.11 -6.63
C MET A 140 1.84 0.66 -6.04
N ILE A 141 1.38 0.32 -4.84
CA ILE A 141 0.20 0.96 -4.23
C ILE A 141 0.41 2.46 -4.00
N ASN A 142 1.66 2.88 -3.75
CA ASN A 142 1.99 4.28 -3.52
C ASN A 142 1.75 5.15 -4.77
N SER A 143 1.68 4.54 -5.96
CA SER A 143 1.32 5.24 -7.20
C SER A 143 -0.17 5.61 -7.29
N LEU A 144 -1.02 5.09 -6.40
CA LEU A 144 -2.45 5.42 -6.34
C LEU A 144 -2.77 6.59 -5.40
N GLN A 145 -1.78 7.11 -4.67
CA GLN A 145 -1.98 8.19 -3.71
C GLN A 145 -2.46 9.47 -4.41
N GLY A 146 -3.57 10.06 -3.93
CA GLY A 146 -4.21 11.22 -4.54
C GLY A 146 -5.06 10.92 -5.80
N LYS A 147 -5.05 9.69 -6.32
CA LYS A 147 -5.79 9.32 -7.55
C LYS A 147 -7.20 8.76 -7.30
N SER A 148 -7.57 8.55 -6.03
CA SER A 148 -8.90 8.05 -5.67
C SER A 148 -9.46 8.75 -4.45
N ALA A 149 -10.73 9.15 -4.51
CA ALA A 149 -11.45 9.68 -3.36
C ALA A 149 -11.65 8.58 -2.30
N GLY A 150 -11.60 8.94 -1.00
CA GLY A 150 -11.85 8.01 0.12
C GLY A 150 -10.79 6.94 0.36
N MET A 151 -9.65 6.98 -0.37
CA MET A 151 -8.51 6.11 -0.16
C MET A 151 -7.36 6.90 0.46
N MET A 152 -6.86 6.46 1.60
CA MET A 152 -5.67 6.96 2.25
C MET A 152 -4.56 5.92 2.18
N ILE A 153 -3.40 6.32 1.69
CA ILE A 153 -2.19 5.49 1.63
C ILE A 153 -1.12 6.20 2.44
N THR A 154 -0.54 5.49 3.41
CA THR A 154 0.56 6.00 4.23
C THR A 154 1.73 5.01 4.12
N PRO A 155 2.78 5.35 3.37
CA PRO A 155 3.98 4.53 3.29
C PRO A 155 4.67 4.45 4.66
N ASN A 156 5.25 3.29 4.98
CA ASN A 156 6.15 3.17 6.12
C ASN A 156 7.47 3.89 5.81
N SER A 157 8.08 4.49 6.83
CA SER A 157 9.36 5.21 6.70
C SER A 157 10.59 4.30 6.69
N THR A 158 10.49 3.14 6.06
CA THR A 158 11.57 2.15 5.96
C THR A 158 12.23 2.07 4.57
N GLY A 159 11.76 2.90 3.63
CA GLY A 159 12.34 2.99 2.27
C GLY A 159 11.89 1.89 1.31
N ALA A 160 12.74 1.54 0.36
CA ALA A 160 12.44 0.55 -0.67
C ALA A 160 12.18 -0.84 -0.08
N GLY A 161 11.12 -1.51 -0.54
CA GLY A 161 10.67 -2.80 0.00
C GLY A 161 9.84 -2.70 1.27
N GLY A 162 9.56 -1.48 1.76
CA GLY A 162 8.68 -1.22 2.89
C GLY A 162 7.19 -1.40 2.55
N SER A 163 6.42 -1.66 3.60
CA SER A 163 4.96 -1.80 3.54
C SER A 163 4.26 -0.44 3.48
N SER A 164 2.99 -0.45 3.11
CA SER A 164 2.13 0.73 3.13
C SER A 164 0.80 0.41 3.82
N LYS A 165 0.33 1.32 4.68
CA LYS A 165 -1.02 1.23 5.22
C LYS A 165 -2.02 1.82 4.24
N ILE A 166 -3.06 1.04 3.94
CA ILE A 166 -4.13 1.43 3.03
C ILE A 166 -5.44 1.45 3.82
N LEU A 167 -6.16 2.54 3.76
CA LEU A 167 -7.47 2.66 4.40
C LEU A 167 -8.51 3.15 3.40
N PHE A 168 -9.67 2.51 3.42
CA PHE A 168 -10.88 3.01 2.77
C PHE A 168 -11.85 3.54 3.82
N ARG A 169 -12.16 4.87 3.74
CA ARG A 169 -13.16 5.50 4.60
C ARG A 169 -12.85 5.39 6.10
N GLY A 170 -11.55 5.47 6.47
CA GLY A 170 -11.08 5.46 7.85
C GLY A 170 -10.96 4.08 8.51
N ASN A 171 -10.58 4.08 9.79
CA ASN A 171 -10.47 2.86 10.59
C ASN A 171 -11.86 2.38 11.02
N LYS A 172 -12.12 1.08 10.93
CA LYS A 172 -13.40 0.43 11.26
C LYS A 172 -13.29 -0.48 12.47
N SER A 173 -12.16 -1.21 12.60
CA SER A 173 -11.89 -2.12 13.70
C SER A 173 -10.87 -1.55 14.67
N ILE A 174 -11.08 -1.74 15.98
CA ILE A 174 -10.18 -1.31 17.04
C ILE A 174 -8.90 -2.15 17.04
N SER A 175 -9.03 -3.47 17.10
CA SER A 175 -7.90 -4.40 17.19
C SER A 175 -7.67 -5.22 15.93
N GLY A 176 -8.65 -5.27 15.02
CA GLY A 176 -8.58 -6.05 13.79
C GLY A 176 -7.82 -5.35 12.67
N ASN A 177 -7.74 -6.05 11.54
CA ASN A 177 -7.17 -5.49 10.32
C ASN A 177 -8.11 -4.42 9.74
N ASN A 178 -7.56 -3.27 9.40
CA ASN A 178 -8.28 -2.16 8.75
C ASN A 178 -7.95 -2.02 7.25
N GLN A 179 -7.04 -2.83 6.72
CA GLN A 179 -6.63 -2.76 5.31
C GLN A 179 -7.62 -3.47 4.39
N PRO A 180 -7.82 -2.99 3.15
CA PRO A 180 -8.66 -3.64 2.16
C PRO A 180 -8.06 -4.97 1.69
N LEU A 181 -8.93 -5.86 1.21
CA LEU A 181 -8.50 -7.09 0.54
C LEU A 181 -7.86 -6.77 -0.81
N VAL A 182 -6.74 -7.39 -1.13
CA VAL A 182 -6.18 -7.37 -2.49
C VAL A 182 -6.61 -8.63 -3.23
N VAL A 183 -7.08 -8.42 -4.46
CA VAL A 183 -7.57 -9.48 -5.33
C VAL A 183 -6.89 -9.35 -6.68
N VAL A 184 -6.28 -10.41 -7.17
CA VAL A 184 -5.65 -10.44 -8.50
C VAL A 184 -6.36 -11.46 -9.37
N ASP A 185 -6.85 -11.01 -10.52
CA ASP A 185 -7.63 -11.80 -11.48
C ASP A 185 -8.81 -12.56 -10.83
N GLY A 186 -9.49 -11.90 -9.87
CA GLY A 186 -10.66 -12.44 -9.17
C GLY A 186 -10.37 -13.36 -7.99
N VAL A 187 -9.10 -13.60 -7.65
CA VAL A 187 -8.67 -14.48 -6.55
C VAL A 187 -7.99 -13.66 -5.44
N PRO A 188 -8.40 -13.82 -4.17
CA PRO A 188 -7.76 -13.16 -3.02
C PRO A 188 -6.27 -13.48 -2.89
N VAL A 189 -5.47 -12.47 -2.58
CA VAL A 189 -4.02 -12.55 -2.40
C VAL A 189 -3.68 -12.39 -0.93
N MET A 190 -2.70 -13.14 -0.47
CA MET A 190 -2.13 -12.97 0.86
C MET A 190 -1.31 -11.66 0.93
N MET A 191 -1.70 -10.75 1.83
CA MET A 191 -1.10 -9.42 1.89
C MET A 191 0.32 -9.41 2.46
N ASN A 192 0.56 -10.12 3.56
CA ASN A 192 1.83 -10.04 4.28
C ASN A 192 2.32 -11.44 4.64
N ILE A 193 3.64 -11.63 4.60
CA ILE A 193 4.30 -12.82 5.15
C ILE A 193 4.50 -12.59 6.66
N THR A 194 4.85 -11.38 7.04
CA THR A 194 5.05 -10.96 8.44
C THR A 194 4.44 -9.59 8.68
N ASN A 195 4.10 -9.29 9.93
CA ASN A 195 3.59 -7.98 10.31
C ASN A 195 4.72 -6.96 10.47
N SER A 196 4.43 -5.72 10.05
CA SER A 196 5.28 -4.56 10.31
C SER A 196 4.66 -3.76 11.46
N GLN A 197 5.20 -3.93 12.64
CA GLN A 197 4.76 -3.20 13.85
C GLN A 197 5.95 -2.61 14.59
N VAL A 198 5.75 -1.43 15.14
CA VAL A 198 6.62 -0.88 16.17
C VAL A 198 5.97 -1.25 17.52
N ASP A 199 6.57 -2.18 18.26
CA ASP A 199 5.97 -2.71 19.49
C ASP A 199 6.40 -1.96 20.75
N SER A 200 7.30 -0.99 20.64
CA SER A 200 7.81 -0.27 21.80
C SER A 200 8.11 1.19 21.52
N ASN A 201 8.19 1.98 22.58
CA ASN A 201 8.63 3.38 22.56
C ASN A 201 10.02 3.59 21.93
N TYR A 202 10.81 2.51 21.83
CA TYR A 202 12.17 2.56 21.27
C TYR A 202 12.21 2.26 19.78
N GLY A 203 11.16 1.67 19.21
CA GLY A 203 11.13 1.29 17.81
C GLY A 203 12.16 0.21 17.46
N GLY A 204 12.72 0.28 16.26
CA GLY A 204 13.79 -0.60 15.79
C GLY A 204 13.32 -1.95 15.26
N GLN A 205 12.03 -2.12 15.04
CA GLN A 205 11.47 -3.32 14.45
C GLN A 205 11.58 -3.30 12.92
N ARG A 206 11.57 -4.49 12.34
CA ARG A 206 11.65 -4.65 10.90
C ARG A 206 10.30 -4.43 10.24
N ASP A 207 10.35 -4.04 8.99
CA ASP A 207 9.20 -3.99 8.11
C ASP A 207 9.12 -5.27 7.25
N GLY A 208 8.07 -6.05 7.42
CA GLY A 208 7.82 -7.29 6.66
C GLY A 208 7.40 -7.06 5.20
N GLY A 209 7.27 -5.82 4.74
CA GLY A 209 6.76 -5.50 3.41
C GLY A 209 5.28 -5.87 3.22
N ASP A 210 4.80 -5.79 1.99
CA ASP A 210 3.45 -6.19 1.61
C ASP A 210 3.41 -6.82 0.20
N ALA A 211 2.28 -7.47 -0.14
CA ALA A 211 2.08 -8.11 -1.42
C ALA A 211 2.13 -7.14 -2.61
N MET A 212 1.80 -5.86 -2.39
CA MET A 212 1.74 -4.87 -3.46
C MET A 212 3.13 -4.51 -3.98
N SER A 213 4.16 -4.67 -3.15
CA SER A 213 5.57 -4.52 -3.54
C SER A 213 6.07 -5.65 -4.44
N THR A 214 5.32 -6.78 -4.52
CA THR A 214 5.68 -7.94 -5.37
C THR A 214 4.99 -7.94 -6.74
N ILE A 215 4.10 -6.97 -7.00
CA ILE A 215 3.36 -6.88 -8.27
C ILE A 215 4.09 -5.91 -9.21
N ASN A 216 4.44 -6.40 -10.41
CA ASN A 216 4.97 -5.54 -11.45
C ASN A 216 3.87 -4.60 -11.99
N PRO A 217 4.02 -3.27 -11.88
CA PRO A 217 3.03 -2.32 -12.39
C PRO A 217 2.73 -2.48 -13.89
N ASP A 218 3.75 -2.87 -14.69
CA ASP A 218 3.58 -3.05 -16.13
C ASP A 218 2.69 -4.22 -16.53
N ASP A 219 2.44 -5.17 -15.61
CA ASP A 219 1.51 -6.28 -15.84
C ASP A 219 0.06 -5.90 -15.60
N ILE A 220 -0.20 -4.70 -15.06
CA ILE A 220 -1.54 -4.26 -14.70
C ILE A 220 -2.24 -3.70 -15.92
N ALA A 221 -3.44 -4.22 -16.21
CA ALA A 221 -4.36 -3.65 -17.18
C ALA A 221 -5.26 -2.59 -16.53
N GLN A 222 -5.79 -2.90 -15.33
CA GLN A 222 -6.76 -2.07 -14.65
C GLN A 222 -6.78 -2.38 -13.14
N ILE A 223 -7.04 -1.35 -12.32
CA ILE A 223 -7.33 -1.50 -10.89
C ILE A 223 -8.72 -0.97 -10.63
N THR A 224 -9.57 -1.79 -10.01
CA THR A 224 -10.90 -1.37 -9.55
C THR A 224 -10.92 -1.32 -8.03
N LEU A 225 -11.31 -0.18 -7.48
CA LEU A 225 -11.40 0.08 -6.05
C LEU A 225 -12.84 -0.09 -5.58
N LEU A 226 -13.10 -1.11 -4.78
CA LEU A 226 -14.38 -1.43 -4.17
C LEU A 226 -14.34 -0.96 -2.70
N LYS A 227 -14.77 0.28 -2.43
CA LYS A 227 -14.57 0.94 -1.14
C LYS A 227 -15.61 0.55 -0.09
N GLY A 228 -16.79 0.17 -0.53
CA GLY A 228 -17.91 -0.18 0.32
C GLY A 228 -18.03 -1.65 0.64
N ALA A 229 -18.69 -1.96 1.74
CA ALA A 229 -18.97 -3.34 2.14
C ALA A 229 -19.87 -4.06 1.12
N SER A 230 -20.82 -3.38 0.48
CA SER A 230 -21.70 -3.94 -0.55
C SER A 230 -20.91 -4.51 -1.73
N ALA A 231 -19.91 -3.77 -2.19
CA ALA A 231 -19.07 -4.18 -3.30
C ALA A 231 -18.20 -5.39 -2.97
N ALA A 232 -17.83 -5.55 -1.70
CA ALA A 232 -16.94 -6.59 -1.22
C ALA A 232 -17.66 -7.78 -0.57
N ALA A 233 -18.99 -7.72 -0.41
CA ALA A 233 -19.78 -8.72 0.30
C ALA A 233 -19.58 -10.16 -0.22
N LEU A 234 -19.35 -10.34 -1.52
CA LEU A 234 -19.09 -11.65 -2.11
C LEU A 234 -17.75 -12.29 -1.69
N TYR A 235 -16.79 -11.50 -1.21
CA TYR A 235 -15.54 -12.01 -0.61
C TYR A 235 -15.66 -12.27 0.90
N GLY A 236 -16.77 -11.86 1.52
CA GLY A 236 -17.09 -12.11 2.92
C GLY A 236 -16.18 -11.37 3.91
N ALA A 237 -15.89 -12.01 5.02
CA ALA A 237 -15.18 -11.44 6.17
C ALA A 237 -13.84 -10.78 5.83
N VAL A 238 -13.08 -11.34 4.91
CA VAL A 238 -11.75 -10.83 4.53
C VAL A 238 -11.82 -9.49 3.78
N ALA A 239 -13.00 -9.11 3.28
CA ALA A 239 -13.22 -7.88 2.52
C ALA A 239 -14.10 -6.84 3.25
N ALA A 240 -14.26 -6.96 4.58
CA ALA A 240 -15.04 -6.01 5.40
C ALA A 240 -14.56 -4.54 5.24
N ASN A 241 -13.29 -4.34 4.90
CA ASN A 241 -12.67 -3.03 4.69
C ASN A 241 -12.68 -2.57 3.23
N GLY A 242 -13.36 -3.31 2.32
CA GLY A 242 -13.32 -3.08 0.89
C GLY A 242 -12.30 -3.96 0.18
N ALA A 243 -12.17 -3.80 -1.14
CA ALA A 243 -11.24 -4.58 -1.94
C ALA A 243 -10.57 -3.76 -3.04
N ILE A 244 -9.32 -4.08 -3.33
CA ILE A 244 -8.52 -3.59 -4.46
C ILE A 244 -8.45 -4.73 -5.48
N MET A 245 -9.19 -4.58 -6.57
CA MET A 245 -9.27 -5.57 -7.64
C MET A 245 -8.25 -5.24 -8.72
N ILE A 246 -7.25 -6.06 -8.90
CA ILE A 246 -6.20 -5.91 -9.91
C ILE A 246 -6.50 -6.89 -11.04
N THR A 247 -6.69 -6.37 -12.24
CA THR A 247 -6.79 -7.16 -13.46
C THR A 247 -5.46 -7.10 -14.18
N THR A 248 -4.85 -8.26 -14.42
CA THR A 248 -3.57 -8.34 -15.14
C THR A 248 -3.79 -8.38 -16.64
N LYS A 249 -2.77 -7.97 -17.39
CA LYS A 249 -2.74 -8.09 -18.84
C LYS A 249 -2.80 -9.56 -19.27
N SER A 250 -3.47 -9.81 -20.39
CA SER A 250 -3.55 -11.10 -21.06
C SER A 250 -3.27 -10.93 -22.53
N ALA A 251 -2.85 -12.00 -23.19
CA ALA A 251 -2.67 -12.01 -24.64
C ALA A 251 -4.02 -11.89 -25.36
N GLN A 252 -3.99 -11.31 -26.57
CA GLN A 252 -5.13 -11.28 -27.50
C GLN A 252 -4.82 -12.18 -28.69
N SER A 253 -5.83 -12.86 -29.19
CA SER A 253 -5.70 -13.69 -30.39
C SER A 253 -5.29 -12.85 -31.59
N GLY A 254 -4.40 -13.39 -32.43
CA GLY A 254 -3.95 -12.77 -33.67
C GLY A 254 -2.98 -11.57 -33.51
N LYS A 255 -2.67 -11.13 -32.31
CA LYS A 255 -1.78 -9.98 -32.04
C LYS A 255 -0.54 -10.40 -31.27
N VAL A 256 0.64 -10.19 -31.87
CA VAL A 256 1.91 -10.29 -31.15
C VAL A 256 2.31 -8.91 -30.69
N SER A 257 2.66 -8.76 -29.42
CA SER A 257 3.11 -7.49 -28.86
C SER A 257 4.31 -7.70 -27.93
N VAL A 258 5.31 -6.86 -28.11
CA VAL A 258 6.48 -6.78 -27.24
C VAL A 258 6.51 -5.38 -26.63
N ASN A 259 6.53 -5.32 -25.31
CA ASN A 259 6.63 -4.04 -24.62
C ASN A 259 7.90 -4.04 -23.76
N VAL A 260 8.71 -3.00 -23.89
CA VAL A 260 9.90 -2.78 -23.06
C VAL A 260 9.73 -1.45 -22.35
N SER A 261 9.97 -1.45 -21.06
CA SER A 261 9.85 -0.24 -20.22
C SER A 261 11.09 -0.12 -19.33
N SER A 262 11.60 1.10 -19.23
CA SER A 262 12.70 1.45 -18.31
C SER A 262 12.35 2.76 -17.61
N ASN A 263 12.29 2.73 -16.30
CA ASN A 263 12.04 3.89 -15.45
C ASN A 263 13.21 4.06 -14.51
N THR A 264 13.92 5.18 -14.62
CA THR A 264 15.10 5.46 -13.79
C THR A 264 14.92 6.79 -13.09
N THR A 265 15.10 6.81 -11.77
CA THR A 265 14.96 8.00 -10.92
C THR A 265 16.17 8.21 -10.02
N MET A 266 16.47 9.47 -9.76
CA MET A 266 17.40 9.94 -8.73
C MET A 266 16.61 10.50 -7.57
N GLU A 267 17.02 10.21 -6.34
CA GLU A 267 16.28 10.53 -5.14
C GLU A 267 17.14 11.34 -4.16
N SER A 268 16.53 12.31 -3.48
CA SER A 268 17.16 13.08 -2.40
C SER A 268 16.15 13.36 -1.29
N PRO A 269 16.58 13.54 -0.03
CA PRO A 269 15.69 13.94 1.05
C PRO A 269 14.92 15.21 0.70
N MET A 270 13.60 15.20 0.89
CA MET A 270 12.75 16.37 0.61
C MET A 270 12.73 17.35 1.77
N VAL A 271 12.64 16.85 3.00
CA VAL A 271 12.62 17.63 4.23
C VAL A 271 13.62 17.02 5.20
N LEU A 272 14.46 17.84 5.80
CA LEU A 272 15.40 17.47 6.87
C LEU A 272 15.14 18.38 8.07
N PRO A 273 15.37 17.89 9.32
CA PRO A 273 15.34 18.74 10.49
C PRO A 273 16.31 19.94 10.40
N GLU A 274 15.98 21.03 11.08
CA GLU A 274 16.83 22.20 11.17
C GLU A 274 17.70 22.15 12.42
N PHE A 275 19.03 22.30 12.22
CA PHE A 275 20.02 22.16 13.27
C PHE A 275 20.68 23.49 13.62
N GLN A 276 21.01 23.66 14.90
CA GLN A 276 21.91 24.72 15.32
C GLN A 276 23.37 24.42 14.88
N THR A 277 24.18 25.47 14.69
CA THR A 277 25.56 25.35 14.21
C THR A 277 26.57 26.12 15.11
N THR A 278 26.08 26.65 16.22
CA THR A 278 26.79 27.70 17.00
C THR A 278 27.40 27.15 18.27
N TYR A 279 26.77 26.22 18.95
CA TYR A 279 27.16 25.71 20.26
C TYR A 279 27.69 24.28 20.16
N GLY A 280 28.78 24.01 20.86
CA GLY A 280 29.49 22.76 20.82
C GLY A 280 29.02 21.74 21.86
N MET A 281 29.81 20.65 21.92
CA MET A 281 29.59 19.55 22.85
C MET A 281 29.74 19.99 24.31
N SER A 282 28.87 19.52 25.19
CA SER A 282 28.99 19.63 26.64
C SER A 282 29.60 18.37 27.24
N ASP A 283 29.70 18.36 28.58
CA ASP A 283 30.24 17.26 29.37
C ASP A 283 29.74 15.91 28.92
N ASN A 284 30.57 14.88 29.10
CA ASN A 284 30.25 13.47 28.79
C ASN A 284 30.10 13.07 27.30
N GLY A 285 30.39 13.90 26.34
CA GLY A 285 30.42 13.53 24.92
C GLY A 285 29.09 13.23 24.27
N THR A 286 27.98 13.75 24.80
CA THR A 286 26.62 13.38 24.33
C THR A 286 25.83 14.58 23.80
N PHE A 287 25.78 15.68 24.56
CA PHE A 287 24.88 16.80 24.29
C PHE A 287 25.60 17.99 23.65
N SER A 288 24.88 18.87 22.95
CA SER A 288 25.41 20.10 22.37
C SER A 288 25.04 21.36 23.22
N TRP A 289 25.08 21.20 24.52
CA TRP A 289 24.85 22.28 25.50
C TRP A 289 26.14 22.98 25.98
N GLY A 290 27.29 22.73 25.30
CA GLY A 290 28.59 23.33 25.65
C GLY A 290 28.76 24.76 25.15
N GLU A 291 29.98 25.22 25.15
CA GLU A 291 30.38 26.59 24.83
C GLU A 291 30.14 26.93 23.34
N LYS A 292 30.16 28.25 23.06
CA LYS A 292 30.02 28.75 21.68
C LYS A 292 31.24 28.38 20.86
N LEU A 293 31.04 27.76 19.70
CA LEU A 293 32.12 27.35 18.80
C LEU A 293 32.81 28.55 18.15
N SER A 294 34.12 28.44 17.90
CA SER A 294 34.88 29.43 17.15
C SER A 294 34.47 29.53 15.68
N SER A 295 33.91 28.47 15.12
CA SER A 295 33.39 28.41 13.75
C SER A 295 32.08 27.60 13.71
N LYS A 296 31.20 27.90 12.74
CA LYS A 296 29.92 27.18 12.60
C LYS A 296 30.14 25.70 12.28
N ALA A 297 29.43 24.82 13.00
CA ALA A 297 29.41 23.40 12.70
C ALA A 297 28.73 23.12 11.35
N PRO A 298 29.20 22.13 10.61
CA PRO A 298 28.53 21.73 9.35
C PRO A 298 27.20 21.03 9.59
N ASN A 299 26.37 20.93 8.54
CA ASN A 299 25.18 20.11 8.58
C ASN A 299 25.53 18.63 8.33
N TYR A 300 25.65 17.86 9.42
CA TYR A 300 26.03 16.45 9.38
C TYR A 300 25.00 15.57 8.66
N ALA A 301 23.71 15.89 8.76
CA ALA A 301 22.66 15.15 8.05
C ALA A 301 22.85 15.25 6.52
N LYS A 302 23.15 16.45 5.99
CA LYS A 302 23.47 16.60 4.56
C LYS A 302 24.74 15.85 4.13
N LYS A 303 25.72 15.67 5.03
CA LYS A 303 26.93 14.89 4.76
C LYS A 303 26.69 13.38 4.81
N PHE A 304 25.69 12.93 5.55
CA PHE A 304 25.37 11.52 5.70
C PHE A 304 24.59 10.96 4.51
N PHE A 305 23.52 11.65 4.08
CA PHE A 305 22.69 11.19 2.98
C PHE A 305 23.43 11.25 1.64
N ARG A 306 23.16 10.26 0.80
CA ARG A 306 23.58 10.22 -0.61
C ARG A 306 22.41 10.50 -1.55
N THR A 307 22.71 10.77 -2.81
CA THR A 307 21.71 10.70 -3.86
C THR A 307 21.34 9.25 -4.09
N GLY A 308 20.08 8.90 -3.85
CA GLY A 308 19.54 7.58 -4.15
C GLY A 308 19.34 7.41 -5.65
N PHE A 309 19.30 6.15 -6.09
CA PHE A 309 19.10 5.79 -7.50
C PHE A 309 18.20 4.58 -7.59
N THR A 310 17.11 4.68 -8.35
CA THR A 310 16.18 3.57 -8.56
C THR A 310 15.96 3.35 -10.04
N THR A 311 16.11 2.10 -10.51
CA THR A 311 15.73 1.71 -11.87
C THR A 311 14.76 0.53 -11.82
N ASN A 312 13.70 0.62 -12.64
CA ASN A 312 12.69 -0.41 -12.80
C ASN A 312 12.57 -0.72 -14.31
N ASN A 313 13.05 -1.88 -14.69
CA ASN A 313 13.08 -2.33 -16.08
C ASN A 313 12.15 -3.52 -16.26
N SER A 314 11.36 -3.52 -17.32
CA SER A 314 10.47 -4.65 -17.64
C SER A 314 10.41 -4.93 -19.13
N ILE A 315 10.20 -6.20 -19.45
CA ILE A 315 9.87 -6.68 -20.77
C ILE A 315 8.65 -7.58 -20.68
N SER A 316 7.69 -7.40 -21.56
CA SER A 316 6.57 -8.32 -21.72
C SER A 316 6.37 -8.74 -23.16
N LEU A 317 5.99 -9.98 -23.33
CA LEU A 317 5.70 -10.66 -24.59
C LEU A 317 4.27 -11.18 -24.51
N SER A 318 3.44 -10.86 -25.47
CA SER A 318 2.12 -11.45 -25.58
C SER A 318 1.84 -11.84 -27.03
N GLY A 319 1.12 -12.94 -27.21
CA GLY A 319 0.76 -13.42 -28.53
C GLY A 319 -0.01 -14.72 -28.47
N GLY A 320 -0.52 -15.15 -29.60
CA GLY A 320 -1.26 -16.40 -29.70
C GLY A 320 -2.25 -16.41 -30.86
N ASN A 321 -3.01 -17.47 -30.91
CA ASN A 321 -4.09 -17.66 -31.87
C ASN A 321 -5.42 -17.92 -31.11
N GLU A 322 -6.45 -18.31 -31.83
CA GLU A 322 -7.77 -18.61 -31.23
C GLU A 322 -7.72 -19.74 -30.19
N ASN A 323 -6.77 -20.68 -30.30
CA ASN A 323 -6.67 -21.84 -29.43
C ASN A 323 -5.72 -21.65 -28.25
N ILE A 324 -4.63 -20.89 -28.44
CA ILE A 324 -3.59 -20.69 -27.42
C ILE A 324 -3.23 -19.20 -27.36
N GLN A 325 -3.25 -18.64 -26.18
CA GLN A 325 -2.88 -17.26 -25.90
C GLN A 325 -1.86 -17.24 -24.76
N SER A 326 -0.75 -16.54 -24.94
CA SER A 326 0.35 -16.55 -23.96
C SER A 326 0.83 -15.15 -23.68
N TYR A 327 0.97 -14.85 -22.40
CA TYR A 327 1.57 -13.63 -21.86
C TYR A 327 2.74 -14.00 -20.95
N PHE A 328 3.89 -13.40 -21.18
CA PHE A 328 5.08 -13.54 -20.35
C PHE A 328 5.62 -12.15 -20.01
N SER A 329 6.04 -11.94 -18.79
CA SER A 329 6.76 -10.74 -18.41
C SER A 329 7.87 -11.04 -17.42
N TYR A 330 8.91 -10.21 -17.51
CA TYR A 330 10.00 -10.16 -16.57
C TYR A 330 10.23 -8.70 -16.17
N ALA A 331 10.34 -8.43 -14.87
CA ALA A 331 10.72 -7.13 -14.36
C ALA A 331 11.85 -7.26 -13.34
N ASN A 332 12.75 -6.27 -13.38
CA ASN A 332 13.83 -6.10 -12.43
C ASN A 332 13.77 -4.70 -11.84
N VAL A 333 13.82 -4.63 -10.52
CA VAL A 333 13.96 -3.37 -9.78
C VAL A 333 15.29 -3.40 -9.05
N TYR A 334 16.07 -2.34 -9.21
CA TYR A 334 17.25 -2.08 -8.42
C TYR A 334 17.14 -0.68 -7.82
N SER A 335 17.27 -0.57 -6.50
CA SER A 335 17.21 0.70 -5.80
C SER A 335 18.34 0.82 -4.79
N GLN A 336 19.10 1.89 -4.90
CA GLN A 336 20.01 2.36 -3.86
C GLN A 336 19.31 3.49 -3.11
N GLY A 337 19.01 3.27 -1.83
CA GLY A 337 18.33 4.26 -1.00
C GLY A 337 19.19 5.51 -0.73
N ILE A 338 18.59 6.54 -0.17
CA ILE A 338 19.27 7.79 0.23
C ILE A 338 20.21 7.58 1.43
N THR A 339 20.02 6.53 2.22
CA THR A 339 20.95 6.10 3.28
C THR A 339 22.08 5.29 2.65
N PRO A 340 23.35 5.51 3.02
CA PRO A 340 24.47 4.70 2.53
C PRO A 340 24.24 3.21 2.78
N GLN A 341 24.69 2.35 1.84
CA GLN A 341 24.60 0.89 1.91
C GLN A 341 23.17 0.30 2.04
N ASN A 342 22.11 1.11 1.90
CA ASN A 342 20.76 0.60 1.77
C ASN A 342 20.50 0.25 0.31
N ASP A 343 20.36 -1.05 0.02
CA ASP A 343 20.13 -1.56 -1.32
C ASP A 343 18.91 -2.50 -1.35
N TYR A 344 18.12 -2.37 -2.42
CA TYR A 344 16.97 -3.22 -2.72
C TYR A 344 17.08 -3.79 -4.12
N ARG A 345 16.83 -5.08 -4.28
CA ARG A 345 16.76 -5.76 -5.58
C ARG A 345 15.52 -6.61 -5.63
N SER A 346 14.83 -6.59 -6.77
CA SER A 346 13.68 -7.46 -6.99
C SER A 346 13.67 -8.01 -8.42
N HIS A 347 13.29 -9.26 -8.52
CA HIS A 347 13.06 -9.96 -9.78
C HIS A 347 11.64 -10.52 -9.79
N ASN A 348 10.85 -10.14 -10.79
CA ASN A 348 9.48 -10.61 -10.97
C ASN A 348 9.38 -11.34 -12.31
N LEU A 349 8.89 -12.56 -12.29
CA LEU A 349 8.58 -13.36 -13.45
C LEU A 349 7.09 -13.71 -13.44
N ASN A 350 6.38 -13.45 -14.52
CA ASN A 350 4.97 -13.75 -14.65
C ASN A 350 4.69 -14.45 -15.99
N SER A 351 3.94 -15.52 -15.94
CA SER A 351 3.50 -16.32 -17.08
C SER A 351 2.02 -16.61 -16.97
N LYS A 352 1.26 -16.31 -18.02
CA LYS A 352 -0.16 -16.65 -18.14
C LYS A 352 -0.38 -17.28 -19.51
N VAL A 353 -0.95 -18.48 -19.54
CA VAL A 353 -1.25 -19.22 -20.76
C VAL A 353 -2.70 -19.65 -20.72
N GLY A 354 -3.46 -19.25 -21.74
CA GLY A 354 -4.85 -19.61 -21.94
C GLY A 354 -5.00 -20.58 -23.10
N PHE A 355 -5.89 -21.56 -22.95
CA PHE A 355 -6.20 -22.59 -23.94
C PHE A 355 -7.71 -22.63 -24.17
N ASN A 356 -8.15 -22.52 -25.44
CA ASN A 356 -9.48 -22.89 -25.86
C ASN A 356 -9.45 -24.33 -26.39
N ILE A 357 -9.76 -25.31 -25.53
CA ILE A 357 -9.74 -26.74 -25.87
C ILE A 357 -10.90 -27.08 -26.80
N LEU A 358 -12.07 -26.50 -26.52
CA LEU A 358 -13.28 -26.53 -27.34
C LEU A 358 -13.81 -25.10 -27.43
N LYS A 359 -14.72 -24.84 -28.36
CA LYS A 359 -15.36 -23.52 -28.51
C LYS A 359 -15.93 -22.98 -27.19
N ASP A 360 -16.38 -23.90 -26.32
CA ASP A 360 -17.10 -23.59 -25.07
C ASP A 360 -16.25 -23.79 -23.80
N ILE A 361 -15.01 -24.30 -23.92
CA ILE A 361 -14.14 -24.59 -22.77
C ILE A 361 -12.83 -23.81 -22.88
N HIS A 362 -12.64 -22.90 -21.92
CA HIS A 362 -11.42 -22.11 -21.76
C HIS A 362 -10.69 -22.49 -20.47
N ILE A 363 -9.37 -22.67 -20.56
CA ILE A 363 -8.52 -23.00 -19.41
C ILE A 363 -7.39 -21.98 -19.34
N ASP A 364 -7.18 -21.37 -18.17
CA ASP A 364 -6.00 -20.52 -17.90
C ASP A 364 -5.06 -21.18 -16.90
N PHE A 365 -3.79 -21.04 -17.13
CA PHE A 365 -2.72 -21.31 -16.16
C PHE A 365 -1.90 -20.05 -15.91
N THR A 366 -1.61 -19.79 -14.65
CA THR A 366 -0.77 -18.66 -14.22
C THR A 366 0.34 -19.19 -13.33
N ALA A 367 1.57 -18.73 -13.57
CA ALA A 367 2.71 -18.97 -12.69
C ALA A 367 3.44 -17.64 -12.48
N LYS A 368 3.67 -17.27 -11.23
CA LYS A 368 4.44 -16.07 -10.88
C LYS A 368 5.51 -16.43 -9.87
N PHE A 369 6.64 -15.77 -10.00
CA PHE A 369 7.74 -15.85 -9.06
C PHE A 369 8.28 -14.47 -8.80
N THR A 370 8.46 -14.13 -7.52
CA THR A 370 9.11 -12.88 -7.08
C THR A 370 10.20 -13.21 -6.08
N ASN A 371 11.36 -12.63 -6.30
CA ASN A 371 12.46 -12.62 -5.35
C ASN A 371 12.79 -11.17 -4.99
N GLN A 372 13.00 -10.89 -3.71
CA GLN A 372 13.43 -9.58 -3.19
C GLN A 372 14.60 -9.79 -2.25
N HIS A 373 15.66 -8.98 -2.42
CA HIS A 373 16.81 -8.92 -1.54
C HIS A 373 16.98 -7.49 -1.03
N ILE A 374 17.03 -7.31 0.29
CA ILE A 374 17.12 -5.99 0.93
C ILE A 374 18.28 -6.00 1.91
N THR A 375 19.16 -5.02 1.79
CA THR A 375 20.29 -4.81 2.71
C THR A 375 20.12 -3.48 3.43
N ASN A 376 20.38 -3.44 4.74
CA ASN A 376 20.32 -2.24 5.56
C ASN A 376 19.01 -1.45 5.40
N GLN A 377 17.87 -2.15 5.42
CA GLN A 377 16.57 -1.48 5.47
C GLN A 377 16.51 -0.56 6.69
N ALA A 378 16.07 0.69 6.49
CA ALA A 378 15.94 1.63 7.59
C ALA A 378 14.93 1.13 8.63
N ALA A 379 15.28 1.26 9.91
CA ALA A 379 14.35 1.05 11.01
C ALA A 379 13.72 2.39 11.42
N ALA A 380 12.45 2.39 11.79
CA ALA A 380 11.83 3.51 12.49
C ALA A 380 12.08 3.37 13.99
N GLY A 381 12.25 4.50 14.71
CA GLY A 381 12.48 4.52 16.15
C GLY A 381 13.92 4.86 16.53
N TYR A 382 14.20 4.77 17.82
CA TYR A 382 15.50 5.17 18.38
C TYR A 382 16.57 4.09 18.24
N LEU A 383 16.21 2.83 18.43
CA LEU A 383 17.14 1.68 18.40
C LEU A 383 17.39 1.19 16.97
N TRP A 384 18.58 0.74 16.70
CA TRP A 384 18.99 0.15 15.42
C TRP A 384 18.88 1.11 14.23
N ASN A 385 18.79 2.41 14.49
CA ASN A 385 18.57 3.44 13.51
C ASN A 385 19.78 4.38 13.41
N PRO A 386 20.49 4.40 12.27
CA PRO A 386 21.66 5.26 12.12
C PRO A 386 21.31 6.76 12.21
N LEU A 387 20.05 7.15 11.97
CA LEU A 387 19.64 8.55 11.99
C LEU A 387 19.68 9.15 13.40
N THR A 388 19.57 8.36 14.46
CA THR A 388 19.77 8.85 15.83
C THR A 388 21.19 9.39 16.01
N GLY A 389 22.20 8.63 15.60
CA GLY A 389 23.59 9.07 15.60
C GLY A 389 23.83 10.27 14.70
N VAL A 390 23.21 10.32 13.51
CA VAL A 390 23.36 11.43 12.55
C VAL A 390 22.76 12.74 13.08
N TYR A 391 21.54 12.69 13.58
CA TYR A 391 20.80 13.90 13.96
C TYR A 391 21.26 14.44 15.32
N LEU A 392 21.58 13.56 16.26
CA LEU A 392 22.00 13.90 17.61
C LEU A 392 23.52 14.11 17.75
N PHE A 393 24.30 13.94 16.68
CA PHE A 393 25.75 14.12 16.71
C PHE A 393 26.14 15.47 17.32
N PRO A 394 27.01 15.50 18.34
CA PRO A 394 27.39 16.74 19.00
C PRO A 394 28.02 17.74 18.02
N ARG A 395 27.59 18.99 18.10
CA ARG A 395 28.04 20.02 17.18
C ARG A 395 29.52 20.39 17.48
N GLY A 396 30.30 20.57 16.40
CA GLY A 396 31.71 20.93 16.48
C GLY A 396 32.67 19.73 16.48
N GLU A 397 32.17 18.52 16.67
CA GLU A 397 33.00 17.31 16.68
C GLU A 397 33.41 16.85 15.28
N ASP A 398 34.49 16.06 15.21
CA ASP A 398 35.08 15.56 13.97
C ASP A 398 34.26 14.40 13.36
N TRP A 399 33.23 14.77 12.63
CA TRP A 399 32.39 13.82 11.88
C TRP A 399 33.19 12.90 10.93
N ASN A 400 34.19 13.45 10.26
CA ASN A 400 34.96 12.68 9.28
C ASN A 400 35.86 11.65 9.98
N GLY A 401 36.46 12.02 11.13
CA GLY A 401 37.24 11.09 11.94
C GLY A 401 36.41 9.88 12.40
N TYR A 402 35.19 10.13 12.89
CA TYR A 402 34.25 9.04 13.26
C TYR A 402 33.68 8.24 12.08
N LYS A 403 33.63 8.83 10.89
CA LYS A 403 33.26 8.15 9.66
C LYS A 403 34.37 7.22 9.17
N GLU A 404 35.60 7.71 9.11
CA GLU A 404 36.74 6.96 8.58
C GLU A 404 37.24 5.91 9.57
N ASN A 405 37.20 6.22 10.86
CA ASN A 405 37.60 5.33 11.95
C ASN A 405 36.38 4.97 12.81
N PHE A 406 35.35 4.35 12.21
CA PHE A 406 34.09 4.01 12.89
C PHE A 406 34.25 2.88 13.92
N GLU A 407 35.41 2.20 13.94
CA GLU A 407 35.73 1.11 14.85
C GLU A 407 37.13 1.27 15.47
N VAL A 408 37.28 0.76 16.68
CA VAL A 408 38.54 0.73 17.44
C VAL A 408 38.71 -0.63 18.10
N TYR A 409 39.94 -1.14 18.15
CA TYR A 409 40.22 -2.42 18.82
C TYR A 409 40.11 -2.26 20.33
N ASP A 410 39.31 -3.11 20.99
CA ASP A 410 39.18 -3.24 22.44
C ASP A 410 39.96 -4.47 22.93
N PRO A 411 41.12 -4.28 23.59
CA PRO A 411 41.91 -5.40 24.07
C PRO A 411 41.18 -6.23 25.15
N ALA A 412 40.27 -5.64 25.92
CA ALA A 412 39.55 -6.32 26.97
C ALA A 412 38.50 -7.31 26.38
N ARG A 413 37.95 -6.98 25.23
CA ARG A 413 36.99 -7.82 24.50
C ARG A 413 37.66 -8.69 23.43
N GLY A 414 38.91 -8.37 23.07
CA GLY A 414 39.60 -9.07 21.99
C GLY A 414 38.98 -8.87 20.60
N CYS A 415 38.26 -7.79 20.39
CA CYS A 415 37.54 -7.50 19.13
C CYS A 415 37.47 -5.99 18.86
N TYR A 416 37.08 -5.64 17.62
CA TYR A 416 36.72 -4.26 17.27
C TYR A 416 35.34 -3.89 17.84
N VAL A 417 35.27 -2.67 18.40
CA VAL A 417 34.04 -2.07 18.95
C VAL A 417 33.80 -0.72 18.29
N GLN A 418 32.61 -0.15 18.42
CA GLN A 418 32.31 1.16 17.83
C GLN A 418 33.19 2.26 18.43
N ASN A 419 33.72 3.14 17.59
CA ASN A 419 34.34 4.39 17.96
C ASN A 419 33.29 5.51 17.92
N TRP A 420 32.95 6.07 19.07
CA TRP A 420 31.90 7.10 19.16
C TRP A 420 32.13 8.03 20.34
N THR A 421 31.45 9.19 20.33
CA THR A 421 31.61 10.23 21.37
C THR A 421 31.17 9.72 22.74
N ASN A 422 30.11 8.93 22.80
CA ASN A 422 29.62 8.27 24.00
C ASN A 422 29.06 6.90 23.64
N THR A 423 29.72 5.82 24.05
CA THR A 423 29.33 4.45 23.78
C THR A 423 28.42 3.85 24.86
N GLN A 424 28.11 4.58 25.92
CA GLN A 424 27.23 4.10 27.01
C GLN A 424 25.75 4.29 26.71
N GLN A 425 25.41 5.22 25.81
CA GLN A 425 24.04 5.47 25.41
C GLN A 425 23.55 4.40 24.42
N GLN A 426 22.47 3.70 24.79
CA GLN A 426 21.94 2.58 24.01
C GLN A 426 21.34 3.00 22.66
N GLN A 427 20.73 4.18 22.61
CA GLN A 427 20.02 4.68 21.43
C GLN A 427 20.90 5.59 20.54
N PHE A 428 22.13 5.86 20.96
CA PHE A 428 23.03 6.78 20.30
C PHE A 428 24.35 6.09 19.95
N GLY A 429 24.46 5.63 18.72
CA GLY A 429 25.66 4.94 18.22
C GLY A 429 26.21 5.56 16.94
N ASN A 430 27.43 5.18 16.59
CA ASN A 430 28.07 5.60 15.35
C ASN A 430 27.26 5.09 14.14
N PRO A 431 26.71 5.98 13.28
CA PRO A 431 25.91 5.57 12.14
C PRO A 431 26.69 4.70 11.13
N TYR A 432 28.00 4.92 10.98
CA TYR A 432 28.84 4.11 10.09
C TYR A 432 29.16 2.73 10.68
N TRP A 433 29.27 2.62 12.02
CA TRP A 433 29.31 1.31 12.69
C TRP A 433 28.02 0.55 12.42
N MET A 434 26.86 1.20 12.59
CA MET A 434 25.56 0.57 12.34
C MET A 434 25.45 0.05 10.91
N LEU A 435 25.84 0.84 9.92
CA LEU A 435 25.78 0.45 8.50
C LEU A 435 26.72 -0.70 8.15
N ASN A 436 27.85 -0.87 8.87
CA ASN A 436 28.87 -1.87 8.55
C ASN A 436 28.87 -3.09 9.49
N ARG A 437 28.34 -2.95 10.71
CA ARG A 437 28.43 -3.95 11.79
C ARG A 437 27.05 -4.35 12.38
N GLN A 438 25.97 -3.81 11.85
CA GLN A 438 24.59 -4.16 12.22
C GLN A 438 23.76 -4.37 10.96
N THR A 439 24.27 -5.10 9.99
CA THR A 439 23.69 -5.22 8.65
C THR A 439 22.45 -6.14 8.63
N PRO A 440 21.22 -5.62 8.70
CA PRO A 440 20.04 -6.44 8.47
C PRO A 440 19.95 -6.83 6.99
N ILE A 441 19.77 -8.11 6.73
CA ILE A 441 19.54 -8.67 5.40
C ILE A 441 18.17 -9.34 5.39
N THR A 442 17.38 -9.06 4.37
CA THR A 442 16.07 -9.69 4.16
C THR A 442 16.00 -10.28 2.77
N ASP A 443 15.76 -11.58 2.68
CA ASP A 443 15.43 -12.29 1.45
C ASP A 443 13.97 -12.71 1.47
N ARG A 444 13.19 -12.32 0.46
CA ARG A 444 11.80 -12.71 0.30
C ARG A 444 11.59 -13.41 -1.02
N ASN A 445 10.96 -14.57 -0.97
CA ASN A 445 10.53 -15.31 -2.14
C ASN A 445 9.02 -15.50 -2.11
N ARG A 446 8.37 -15.32 -3.25
CA ARG A 446 6.95 -15.56 -3.42
C ARG A 446 6.71 -16.38 -4.68
N TYR A 447 5.98 -17.47 -4.49
CA TYR A 447 5.60 -18.42 -5.54
C TYR A 447 4.09 -18.42 -5.65
N GLU A 448 3.57 -18.30 -6.83
CA GLU A 448 2.14 -18.29 -7.09
C GLU A 448 1.83 -19.16 -8.30
N PHE A 449 0.93 -20.13 -8.12
CA PHE A 449 0.44 -21.01 -9.17
C PHE A 449 -1.08 -20.98 -9.17
N GLY A 450 -1.67 -20.66 -10.31
CA GLY A 450 -3.11 -20.57 -10.50
C GLY A 450 -3.57 -21.36 -11.70
N GLY A 451 -4.80 -21.86 -11.63
CA GLY A 451 -5.50 -22.45 -12.74
C GLY A 451 -6.98 -22.10 -12.70
N SER A 452 -7.58 -21.89 -13.87
CA SER A 452 -9.01 -21.73 -14.02
C SER A 452 -9.52 -22.52 -15.20
N ILE A 453 -10.74 -23.05 -15.07
CA ILE A 453 -11.50 -23.65 -16.14
C ILE A 453 -12.85 -22.97 -16.23
N LYS A 454 -13.22 -22.50 -17.39
CA LYS A 454 -14.54 -21.93 -17.67
C LYS A 454 -15.21 -22.74 -18.78
N TRP A 455 -16.39 -23.24 -18.51
CA TRP A 455 -17.21 -23.98 -19.46
C TRP A 455 -18.53 -23.23 -19.69
N ASN A 456 -18.74 -22.78 -20.92
CA ASN A 456 -20.00 -22.18 -21.37
C ASN A 456 -20.95 -23.33 -21.84
N ILE A 457 -21.82 -23.78 -20.95
CA ILE A 457 -22.74 -24.91 -21.22
C ILE A 457 -23.79 -24.49 -22.26
N THR A 458 -24.27 -23.25 -22.10
CA THR A 458 -25.15 -22.58 -23.07
C THR A 458 -24.68 -21.12 -23.20
N PRO A 459 -25.17 -20.33 -24.17
CA PRO A 459 -24.86 -18.90 -24.21
C PRO A 459 -25.19 -18.15 -22.91
N ASP A 460 -26.16 -18.61 -22.14
CA ASP A 460 -26.63 -17.98 -20.91
C ASP A 460 -26.04 -18.58 -19.64
N LEU A 461 -25.60 -19.86 -19.67
CA LEU A 461 -25.16 -20.61 -18.49
C LEU A 461 -23.70 -21.00 -18.62
N ASN A 462 -22.88 -20.59 -17.66
CA ASN A 462 -21.50 -21.03 -17.56
C ASN A 462 -21.12 -21.51 -16.15
N ILE A 463 -20.17 -22.41 -16.09
CA ILE A 463 -19.53 -22.88 -14.85
C ILE A 463 -18.07 -22.51 -14.92
N GLN A 464 -17.53 -21.95 -13.83
CA GLN A 464 -16.12 -21.65 -13.70
C GLN A 464 -15.57 -22.24 -12.40
N GLY A 465 -14.46 -22.97 -12.49
CA GLY A 465 -13.68 -23.41 -11.34
C GLY A 465 -12.33 -22.72 -11.32
N ARG A 466 -11.87 -22.29 -10.16
CA ARG A 466 -10.54 -21.66 -9.98
C ARG A 466 -9.84 -22.29 -8.80
N MET A 467 -8.52 -22.42 -8.93
CA MET A 467 -7.65 -22.87 -7.84
C MET A 467 -6.35 -22.06 -7.88
N ARG A 468 -5.85 -21.68 -6.71
CA ARG A 468 -4.60 -20.96 -6.56
C ARG A 468 -3.86 -21.42 -5.32
N TYR A 469 -2.59 -21.71 -5.49
CA TYR A 469 -1.64 -21.94 -4.42
C TYR A 469 -0.62 -20.81 -4.40
N GLU A 470 -0.39 -20.27 -3.23
CA GLU A 470 0.58 -19.21 -2.99
C GLU A 470 1.44 -19.60 -1.80
N ARG A 471 2.76 -19.41 -1.94
CA ARG A 471 3.75 -19.58 -0.90
C ARG A 471 4.65 -18.35 -0.82
N GLY A 472 4.71 -17.76 0.37
CA GLY A 472 5.66 -16.71 0.73
C GLY A 472 6.70 -17.24 1.71
N GLU A 473 7.95 -16.88 1.48
CA GLU A 473 9.09 -17.20 2.34
C GLU A 473 9.86 -15.91 2.62
N GLU A 474 10.20 -15.68 3.88
CA GLU A 474 11.08 -14.58 4.27
C GLU A 474 12.17 -15.12 5.19
N HIS A 475 13.41 -14.80 4.87
CA HIS A 475 14.58 -15.02 5.70
C HIS A 475 15.17 -13.67 6.08
N TRP A 476 15.16 -13.38 7.36
CA TRP A 476 15.71 -12.14 7.92
C TRP A 476 16.86 -12.45 8.86
N VAL A 477 18.03 -11.91 8.56
CA VAL A 477 19.24 -12.03 9.37
C VAL A 477 19.63 -10.66 9.88
N HIS A 478 19.88 -10.55 11.18
CA HIS A 478 20.40 -9.32 11.80
C HIS A 478 21.48 -9.68 12.83
N ASN A 479 22.71 -9.54 12.40
CA ASN A 479 23.89 -9.76 13.25
C ASN A 479 24.45 -8.40 13.67
N ALA A 480 24.36 -8.09 14.97
CA ALA A 480 24.92 -6.89 15.54
C ALA A 480 26.19 -7.23 16.30
N TYR A 481 27.28 -6.61 15.90
CA TYR A 481 28.60 -6.82 16.52
C TYR A 481 28.66 -6.28 17.94
N ALA A 482 29.65 -6.73 18.74
CA ALA A 482 29.90 -6.28 20.11
C ALA A 482 29.90 -4.75 20.21
N SER A 483 29.31 -4.19 21.24
CA SER A 483 29.11 -2.74 21.47
C SER A 483 28.06 -2.03 20.61
N SER A 484 27.29 -2.75 19.79
CA SER A 484 26.37 -2.13 18.83
C SER A 484 25.26 -1.28 19.45
N VAL A 485 24.81 -1.61 20.66
CA VAL A 485 23.77 -0.85 21.38
C VAL A 485 24.28 -0.60 22.81
N GLY A 486 25.33 0.19 22.90
CA GLY A 486 25.94 0.55 24.19
C GLY A 486 26.19 -0.66 25.07
N ASN A 487 25.64 -0.63 26.26
CA ASN A 487 25.75 -1.71 27.25
C ASN A 487 24.68 -2.78 27.12
N LEU A 488 23.69 -2.64 26.23
CA LEU A 488 22.60 -3.60 26.12
C LEU A 488 23.09 -4.93 25.52
N TYR A 489 23.94 -4.85 24.48
CA TYR A 489 24.54 -6.04 23.85
C TYR A 489 26.06 -5.92 23.78
N PRO A 490 26.75 -5.95 24.92
CA PRO A 490 28.20 -5.69 24.97
C PRO A 490 29.01 -6.71 24.17
N MET A 491 28.50 -7.92 23.98
CA MET A 491 29.17 -9.00 23.25
C MET A 491 28.53 -9.29 21.86
N GLY A 492 27.55 -8.50 21.48
CA GLY A 492 26.84 -8.66 20.20
C GLY A 492 25.55 -9.44 20.32
N ARG A 493 24.85 -9.52 19.19
CA ARG A 493 23.53 -10.16 19.05
C ARG A 493 23.41 -10.85 17.69
N MET A 494 22.84 -12.05 17.68
CA MET A 494 22.46 -12.78 16.48
C MET A 494 20.95 -12.89 16.39
N LYS A 495 20.37 -12.64 15.22
CA LYS A 495 19.00 -13.02 14.87
C LYS A 495 18.98 -13.65 13.49
N ASP A 496 18.37 -14.80 13.37
CA ASP A 496 18.11 -15.54 12.12
C ASP A 496 16.66 -16.01 12.18
N ASN A 497 15.77 -15.31 11.47
CA ASN A 497 14.35 -15.55 11.53
C ASN A 497 13.86 -15.97 10.15
N ARG A 498 13.09 -17.06 10.10
CA ARG A 498 12.50 -17.60 8.87
C ARG A 498 11.00 -17.70 9.01
N TYR A 499 10.28 -17.06 8.08
CA TYR A 499 8.84 -17.03 8.05
C TYR A 499 8.34 -17.70 6.78
N PHE A 500 7.29 -18.50 6.93
CA PHE A 500 6.64 -19.20 5.82
C PHE A 500 5.14 -18.95 5.91
N SER A 501 4.54 -18.64 4.78
CA SER A 501 3.11 -18.48 4.68
C SER A 501 2.61 -19.16 3.42
N ASP A 502 1.68 -20.10 3.57
CA ASP A 502 1.05 -20.85 2.49
C ASP A 502 -0.43 -20.49 2.43
N GLN A 503 -0.96 -20.22 1.25
CA GLN A 503 -2.39 -20.07 1.02
C GLN A 503 -2.82 -20.97 -0.13
N LEU A 504 -3.84 -21.80 0.12
CA LEU A 504 -4.58 -22.52 -0.90
C LEU A 504 -6.00 -21.98 -0.96
N TYR A 505 -6.37 -21.46 -2.10
CA TYR A 505 -7.70 -20.96 -2.42
C TYR A 505 -8.32 -21.80 -3.52
N GLY A 506 -9.62 -22.04 -3.45
CA GLY A 506 -10.40 -22.62 -4.55
C GLY A 506 -11.85 -22.16 -4.52
N ASP A 507 -12.45 -22.02 -5.70
CA ASP A 507 -13.88 -21.74 -5.85
C ASP A 507 -14.48 -22.41 -7.07
N VAL A 508 -15.81 -22.54 -7.01
CA VAL A 508 -16.66 -22.92 -8.14
C VAL A 508 -17.81 -21.93 -8.22
N LEU A 509 -18.03 -21.38 -9.42
CA LEU A 509 -19.06 -20.41 -9.75
C LEU A 509 -19.97 -20.98 -10.83
N VAL A 510 -21.28 -20.86 -10.64
CA VAL A 510 -22.32 -21.12 -11.66
C VAL A 510 -22.99 -19.80 -11.96
N SER A 511 -22.90 -19.32 -13.20
CA SER A 511 -23.44 -18.03 -13.61
C SER A 511 -24.47 -18.20 -14.72
N TYR A 512 -25.62 -17.57 -14.56
CA TYR A 512 -26.72 -17.50 -15.52
C TYR A 512 -27.00 -16.05 -15.87
N ASN A 513 -27.00 -15.71 -17.17
CA ASN A 513 -27.28 -14.37 -17.68
C ASN A 513 -28.27 -14.49 -18.85
N HIS A 514 -29.45 -13.93 -18.69
CA HIS A 514 -30.49 -13.97 -19.72
C HIS A 514 -31.34 -12.69 -19.73
N THR A 515 -31.80 -12.31 -20.91
CA THR A 515 -32.70 -11.17 -21.08
C THR A 515 -34.07 -11.67 -21.58
N PHE A 516 -35.12 -11.41 -20.78
CA PHE A 516 -36.50 -11.77 -21.06
C PHE A 516 -37.27 -10.50 -21.45
N ASN A 517 -37.41 -10.18 -22.72
CA ASN A 517 -38.02 -8.93 -23.19
C ASN A 517 -37.42 -7.68 -22.49
N ASP A 518 -38.20 -7.00 -21.65
CA ASP A 518 -37.80 -5.81 -20.91
C ASP A 518 -36.97 -6.12 -19.62
N PHE A 519 -36.89 -7.40 -19.23
CA PHE A 519 -36.22 -7.82 -18.00
C PHE A 519 -34.92 -8.54 -18.31
N SER A 520 -33.85 -8.22 -17.55
CA SER A 520 -32.59 -8.95 -17.55
C SER A 520 -32.34 -9.58 -16.17
N LEU A 521 -31.81 -10.80 -16.17
CA LEU A 521 -31.39 -11.51 -14.97
C LEU A 521 -29.92 -11.91 -15.12
N SER A 522 -29.10 -11.46 -14.19
CA SER A 522 -27.73 -11.94 -14.01
C SER A 522 -27.61 -12.54 -12.62
N ALA A 523 -27.45 -13.85 -12.54
CA ALA A 523 -27.37 -14.58 -11.27
C ALA A 523 -26.09 -15.41 -11.22
N THR A 524 -25.43 -15.43 -10.07
CA THR A 524 -24.23 -16.26 -9.82
C THR A 524 -24.35 -16.90 -8.44
N ALA A 525 -24.19 -18.20 -8.38
CA ALA A 525 -24.06 -18.95 -7.12
C ALA A 525 -22.69 -19.63 -7.07
N GLY A 526 -22.11 -19.78 -5.89
CA GLY A 526 -20.82 -20.40 -5.78
C GLY A 526 -20.46 -20.84 -4.38
N SER A 527 -19.36 -21.58 -4.31
CA SER A 527 -18.73 -22.02 -3.07
C SER A 527 -17.23 -21.75 -3.16
N SER A 528 -16.63 -21.40 -2.06
CA SER A 528 -15.16 -21.20 -1.98
C SER A 528 -14.58 -21.74 -0.70
N PHE A 529 -13.31 -22.09 -0.74
CA PHE A 529 -12.55 -22.38 0.45
C PHE A 529 -11.19 -21.65 0.43
N THR A 530 -10.73 -21.24 1.59
CA THR A 530 -9.39 -20.70 1.80
C THR A 530 -8.74 -21.44 2.94
N LYS A 531 -7.54 -21.97 2.72
CA LYS A 531 -6.70 -22.55 3.77
C LYS A 531 -5.41 -21.75 3.84
N THR A 532 -5.14 -21.11 4.98
CA THR A 532 -3.91 -20.39 5.25
C THR A 532 -3.12 -21.10 6.32
N LYS A 533 -1.83 -21.26 6.11
CA LYS A 533 -0.89 -21.82 7.08
C LYS A 533 0.26 -20.83 7.21
N THR A 534 0.59 -20.41 8.43
CA THR A 534 1.79 -19.63 8.72
C THR A 534 2.67 -20.38 9.70
N SER A 535 3.96 -20.32 9.50
CA SER A 535 4.94 -20.87 10.43
C SER A 535 6.18 -20.00 10.44
N HIS A 536 6.85 -19.95 11.57
CA HIS A 536 8.12 -19.27 11.69
C HIS A 536 9.10 -20.04 12.55
N VAL A 537 10.36 -19.77 12.34
CA VAL A 537 11.47 -20.23 13.15
C VAL A 537 12.28 -19.00 13.50
N ASP A 538 12.28 -18.62 14.76
CA ASP A 538 13.07 -17.51 15.27
C ASP A 538 14.25 -18.08 16.07
N LEU A 539 15.44 -17.76 15.62
CA LEU A 539 16.68 -18.10 16.29
C LEU A 539 17.38 -16.80 16.68
N TRP A 540 17.57 -16.60 17.96
CA TRP A 540 18.25 -15.41 18.44
C TRP A 540 19.15 -15.70 19.64
N GLY A 541 20.20 -14.89 19.79
CA GLY A 541 21.12 -14.97 20.89
C GLY A 541 21.73 -13.62 21.20
N GLU A 542 21.87 -13.30 22.47
CA GLU A 542 22.38 -12.04 22.96
C GLU A 542 23.48 -12.27 23.97
N GLY A 543 24.64 -11.64 23.75
CA GLY A 543 25.76 -11.67 24.69
C GLY A 543 25.66 -10.53 25.69
N SER A 544 25.05 -10.76 26.87
CA SER A 544 24.82 -9.73 27.88
C SER A 544 25.97 -9.50 28.86
N GLN A 545 26.92 -10.46 28.99
CA GLN A 545 28.06 -10.32 29.92
C GLN A 545 29.30 -11.05 29.39
N PHE A 546 30.50 -10.55 29.75
CA PHE A 546 31.71 -11.32 29.66
C PHE A 546 31.56 -12.60 30.47
N SER A 547 31.82 -13.74 29.86
CA SER A 547 31.97 -14.97 30.64
C SER A 547 33.16 -14.78 31.59
N GLN A 548 32.89 -14.90 32.88
CA GLN A 548 33.97 -14.92 33.89
C GLN A 548 34.91 -16.09 33.57
N PRO A 549 36.23 -15.89 33.60
CA PRO A 549 37.15 -16.98 33.45
C PRO A 549 36.86 -18.06 34.49
N GLY A 550 36.57 -19.30 34.03
CA GLY A 550 36.21 -20.42 34.88
C GLY A 550 34.73 -20.80 34.90
N SER A 551 33.82 -20.08 34.24
CA SER A 551 32.39 -20.42 34.17
C SER A 551 32.05 -21.55 33.20
N GLY A 552 33.02 -22.09 32.48
CA GLY A 552 32.84 -23.19 31.50
C GLY A 552 32.19 -22.80 30.18
N ASN A 553 31.69 -21.60 30.07
CA ASN A 553 31.01 -21.09 28.87
C ASN A 553 31.90 -20.09 28.16
N ILE A 554 32.56 -20.51 27.10
CA ILE A 554 33.40 -19.68 26.27
C ILE A 554 32.50 -19.02 25.21
N PHE A 555 32.19 -17.75 25.43
CA PHE A 555 31.51 -16.91 24.44
C PHE A 555 32.54 -16.04 23.70
N TYR A 556 32.57 -16.15 22.40
CA TYR A 556 33.44 -15.32 21.55
C TYR A 556 32.61 -14.20 20.91
N PRO A 557 33.01 -12.90 21.06
CA PRO A 557 32.30 -11.80 20.44
C PRO A 557 32.33 -11.91 18.91
N ASN A 558 31.26 -11.51 18.27
CA ASN A 558 31.15 -11.42 16.80
C ASN A 558 31.23 -12.76 16.04
N ILE A 559 31.03 -13.89 16.73
CA ILE A 559 30.86 -15.20 16.10
C ILE A 559 29.38 -15.58 16.17
N PHE A 560 28.68 -15.34 15.03
CA PHE A 560 27.22 -15.46 14.91
C PHE A 560 26.82 -16.90 14.57
N THR A 561 26.98 -17.78 15.56
CA THR A 561 26.52 -19.18 15.48
C THR A 561 25.68 -19.52 16.69
N PRO A 562 24.64 -20.37 16.53
CA PRO A 562 23.82 -20.80 17.65
C PRO A 562 24.65 -21.34 18.82
N ASN A 563 25.64 -22.18 18.53
CA ASN A 563 26.48 -22.80 19.55
C ASN A 563 27.26 -21.79 20.38
N ASN A 564 27.70 -20.69 19.79
CA ASN A 564 28.42 -19.64 20.53
C ASN A 564 27.49 -18.92 21.54
N TYR A 565 26.20 -18.82 21.27
CA TYR A 565 25.22 -18.17 22.15
C TYR A 565 24.54 -19.17 23.12
N TYR A 566 24.57 -20.49 22.85
CA TYR A 566 23.94 -21.52 23.68
C TYR A 566 24.59 -21.68 25.06
N GLY A 567 25.82 -21.29 25.26
CA GLY A 567 26.54 -21.40 26.51
C GLY A 567 25.99 -20.51 27.62
N ASN A 568 25.16 -19.51 27.30
CA ASN A 568 24.58 -18.58 28.24
C ASN A 568 23.06 -18.74 28.25
N MET A 569 22.56 -19.83 28.89
CA MET A 569 21.15 -20.25 28.83
C MET A 569 20.13 -19.23 29.38
N SER A 570 20.55 -18.14 29.98
CA SER A 570 19.66 -17.04 30.40
C SER A 570 19.36 -16.02 29.29
N THR A 571 20.07 -16.07 28.16
CA THR A 571 20.02 -15.06 27.10
C THR A 571 19.82 -15.61 25.69
N VAL A 572 19.65 -16.91 25.54
CA VAL A 572 19.29 -17.53 24.26
C VAL A 572 17.81 -17.78 24.24
N GLY A 573 17.10 -17.01 23.45
CA GLY A 573 15.71 -17.28 23.10
C GLY A 573 15.69 -18.30 21.97
N LYS A 574 15.20 -19.47 22.27
CA LYS A 574 14.70 -20.43 21.31
C LYS A 574 13.21 -20.22 21.29
N ASP A 575 12.75 -19.29 20.55
CA ASP A 575 11.34 -19.19 20.26
C ASP A 575 11.12 -19.56 18.81
N ASP A 576 10.41 -20.38 18.79
CA ASP A 576 9.11 -20.88 18.52
C ASP A 576 9.04 -21.44 17.12
N ASN A 577 9.13 -22.71 17.01
CA ASN A 577 8.54 -23.46 15.91
C ASN A 577 7.02 -23.33 16.03
N TRP A 578 6.52 -22.18 15.61
CA TRP A 578 5.16 -21.78 15.75
C TRP A 578 4.41 -21.98 14.42
N MET A 579 3.29 -22.65 14.47
CA MET A 579 2.48 -22.88 13.28
C MET A 579 1.03 -22.54 13.56
N THR A 580 0.45 -21.67 12.74
CA THR A 580 -0.99 -21.48 12.69
C THR A 580 -1.58 -22.05 11.43
N GLN A 581 -2.80 -22.52 11.54
CA GLN A 581 -3.59 -22.92 10.39
C GLN A 581 -5.01 -22.39 10.55
N LYS A 582 -5.51 -21.73 9.53
CA LYS A 582 -6.87 -21.21 9.43
C LYS A 582 -7.55 -21.73 8.18
N ARG A 583 -8.81 -22.09 8.30
CA ARG A 583 -9.67 -22.50 7.19
C ARG A 583 -10.95 -21.71 7.21
N LEU A 584 -11.35 -21.21 6.05
CA LEU A 584 -12.59 -20.50 5.79
C LEU A 584 -13.30 -21.22 4.64
N ASN A 585 -14.51 -21.74 4.87
CA ASN A 585 -15.37 -22.28 3.84
C ASN A 585 -16.56 -21.36 3.67
N SER A 586 -17.07 -21.25 2.45
CA SER A 586 -18.12 -20.29 2.14
C SER A 586 -19.07 -20.77 1.05
N VAL A 587 -20.33 -20.37 1.16
CA VAL A 587 -21.35 -20.49 0.11
C VAL A 587 -21.95 -19.12 -0.11
N PHE A 588 -22.15 -18.71 -1.35
CA PHE A 588 -22.67 -17.40 -1.69
C PHE A 588 -23.51 -17.41 -2.96
N ALA A 589 -24.39 -16.43 -3.07
CA ALA A 589 -25.17 -16.19 -4.27
C ALA A 589 -25.39 -14.68 -4.45
N THR A 590 -25.48 -14.26 -5.71
CA THR A 590 -25.87 -12.89 -6.09
C THR A 590 -26.79 -12.94 -7.27
N ALA A 591 -27.78 -12.05 -7.29
CA ALA A 591 -28.68 -11.85 -8.43
C ALA A 591 -28.86 -10.36 -8.67
N GLN A 592 -28.77 -9.96 -9.92
CA GLN A 592 -29.16 -8.63 -10.42
C GLN A 592 -30.33 -8.76 -11.34
N LEU A 593 -31.41 -8.06 -11.04
CA LEU A 593 -32.59 -7.91 -11.89
C LEU A 593 -32.55 -6.54 -12.55
N GLY A 594 -32.60 -6.48 -13.87
CA GLY A 594 -32.68 -5.25 -14.65
C GLY A 594 -34.05 -5.11 -15.31
N TYR A 595 -34.57 -3.88 -15.40
CA TYR A 595 -35.80 -3.54 -16.13
C TYR A 595 -35.50 -2.42 -17.12
N ARG A 596 -35.68 -2.66 -18.39
CA ARG A 596 -35.47 -1.74 -19.54
C ARG A 596 -34.11 -1.05 -19.49
N GLU A 597 -33.10 -1.79 -19.09
CA GLU A 597 -31.70 -1.27 -18.93
C GLU A 597 -31.61 0.02 -18.12
N GLY A 598 -32.65 0.37 -17.36
CA GLY A 598 -32.70 1.62 -16.60
C GLY A 598 -32.95 1.46 -15.10
N ILE A 599 -33.50 0.34 -14.62
CA ILE A 599 -33.66 0.05 -13.19
C ILE A 599 -32.94 -1.25 -12.89
N PHE A 600 -32.10 -1.27 -11.86
CA PHE A 600 -31.39 -2.47 -11.44
C PHE A 600 -31.56 -2.70 -9.93
N LEU A 601 -31.79 -3.94 -9.56
CA LEU A 601 -31.88 -4.42 -8.18
C LEU A 601 -30.83 -5.51 -7.97
N ASP A 602 -29.91 -5.33 -7.05
CA ASP A 602 -28.90 -6.30 -6.65
C ASP A 602 -29.26 -6.90 -5.30
N ILE A 603 -29.21 -8.22 -5.21
CA ILE A 603 -29.34 -8.96 -3.96
C ILE A 603 -28.17 -9.92 -3.90
N SER A 604 -27.44 -9.91 -2.78
CA SER A 604 -26.41 -10.91 -2.52
C SER A 604 -26.48 -11.45 -1.10
N ALA A 605 -26.09 -12.68 -0.96
CA ALA A 605 -26.05 -13.40 0.30
C ALA A 605 -24.80 -14.28 0.36
N ARG A 606 -24.15 -14.32 1.51
CA ARG A 606 -23.02 -15.19 1.76
C ARG A 606 -23.08 -15.74 3.17
N ASN A 607 -22.66 -16.98 3.34
CA ASN A 607 -22.43 -17.60 4.63
C ASN A 607 -21.00 -18.14 4.70
N ASP A 608 -20.30 -17.78 5.76
CA ASP A 608 -18.92 -18.20 6.04
C ASP A 608 -18.87 -19.11 7.27
N TRP A 609 -18.00 -20.12 7.25
CA TRP A 609 -17.63 -20.98 8.36
C TRP A 609 -16.13 -20.83 8.60
N SER A 610 -15.75 -20.23 9.75
CA SER A 610 -14.35 -19.99 10.10
C SER A 610 -13.85 -20.93 11.18
N SER A 611 -12.71 -21.56 10.94
CA SER A 611 -12.05 -22.39 11.96
C SER A 611 -11.53 -21.59 13.17
N ALA A 612 -11.33 -20.26 13.01
CA ALA A 612 -10.93 -19.39 14.11
C ALA A 612 -12.03 -19.22 15.17
N LEU A 613 -13.29 -19.44 14.76
CA LEU A 613 -14.47 -19.42 15.63
C LEU A 613 -14.97 -20.82 15.97
N ALA A 614 -14.19 -21.87 15.68
CA ALA A 614 -14.52 -23.23 16.11
C ALA A 614 -14.69 -23.26 17.64
N PHE A 615 -15.59 -24.12 18.13
CA PHE A 615 -15.97 -24.25 19.55
C PHE A 615 -16.70 -23.03 20.15
N THR A 616 -17.10 -22.06 19.32
CA THR A 616 -17.99 -20.96 19.69
C THR A 616 -19.38 -21.16 19.06
N GLU A 617 -20.39 -20.48 19.59
CA GLU A 617 -21.75 -20.46 19.00
C GLU A 617 -21.79 -19.74 17.65
N SER A 618 -20.75 -18.98 17.29
CA SER A 618 -20.66 -18.10 16.13
C SER A 618 -19.73 -18.60 15.03
N CYS A 619 -19.47 -19.91 14.92
CA CYS A 619 -18.60 -20.47 13.88
C CYS A 619 -19.16 -20.27 12.45
N SER A 620 -20.47 -20.02 12.33
CA SER A 620 -21.19 -19.75 11.09
C SER A 620 -21.79 -18.33 11.11
N PHE A 621 -21.58 -17.53 10.09
CA PHE A 621 -22.08 -16.17 10.03
C PHE A 621 -22.54 -15.78 8.63
N PHE A 622 -23.71 -15.12 8.58
CA PHE A 622 -24.43 -14.77 7.37
C PHE A 622 -24.34 -13.28 7.07
N TYR A 623 -24.15 -12.95 5.78
CA TYR A 623 -24.01 -11.59 5.27
C TYR A 623 -25.00 -11.33 4.13
N PRO A 624 -26.03 -10.51 4.31
CA PRO A 624 -26.88 -10.01 3.24
C PRO A 624 -26.37 -8.68 2.68
N SER A 625 -26.63 -8.44 1.39
CA SER A 625 -26.46 -7.12 0.76
C SER A 625 -27.60 -6.87 -0.23
N PHE A 626 -28.10 -5.64 -0.26
CA PHE A 626 -29.16 -5.18 -1.13
C PHE A 626 -28.71 -3.87 -1.78
N GLY A 627 -29.01 -3.71 -3.07
CA GLY A 627 -28.71 -2.50 -3.80
C GLY A 627 -29.75 -2.21 -4.86
N GLY A 628 -29.94 -0.94 -5.17
CA GLY A 628 -30.81 -0.48 -6.26
C GLY A 628 -30.17 0.68 -7.00
N SER A 629 -30.40 0.76 -8.32
CA SER A 629 -30.03 1.93 -9.12
C SER A 629 -31.08 2.23 -10.18
N VAL A 630 -31.20 3.51 -10.52
CA VAL A 630 -32.14 4.01 -11.53
C VAL A 630 -31.41 4.97 -12.45
N LEU A 631 -31.42 4.67 -13.75
CA LEU A 631 -30.90 5.52 -14.82
C LEU A 631 -32.08 6.28 -15.43
N LEU A 632 -32.27 7.54 -15.02
CA LEU A 632 -33.44 8.34 -15.43
C LEU A 632 -33.42 8.68 -16.92
N ASN A 633 -32.23 8.81 -17.53
CA ASN A 633 -32.05 9.06 -18.96
C ASN A 633 -32.55 7.91 -19.85
N LYS A 634 -32.85 6.72 -19.31
CA LYS A 634 -33.46 5.59 -20.05
C LYS A 634 -34.99 5.69 -20.10
N PHE A 635 -35.60 6.51 -19.24
CA PHE A 635 -37.05 6.66 -19.13
C PHE A 635 -37.56 8.05 -19.56
N VAL A 636 -36.72 9.06 -19.42
CA VAL A 636 -37.07 10.45 -19.72
C VAL A 636 -36.02 11.00 -20.69
N ASP A 637 -36.45 11.57 -21.79
CA ASP A 637 -35.58 12.31 -22.69
C ASP A 637 -35.10 13.59 -22.00
N MET A 638 -33.83 13.60 -21.64
CA MET A 638 -33.16 14.70 -20.92
C MET A 638 -32.37 15.62 -21.85
N GLY A 639 -32.54 15.43 -23.18
CA GLY A 639 -31.86 16.20 -24.21
C GLY A 639 -30.39 15.80 -24.39
N LYS A 640 -29.75 16.41 -25.39
CA LYS A 640 -28.41 16.02 -25.88
C LYS A 640 -27.24 16.31 -24.91
N ASN A 641 -27.51 17.02 -23.81
CA ASN A 641 -26.47 17.44 -22.87
C ASN A 641 -26.38 16.56 -21.62
N ILE A 642 -27.25 15.56 -21.47
CA ILE A 642 -27.27 14.62 -20.34
C ILE A 642 -27.13 13.22 -20.89
N ASP A 643 -25.93 12.67 -20.78
CA ASP A 643 -25.60 11.35 -21.34
C ASP A 643 -25.92 10.24 -20.33
N LEU A 644 -25.69 10.49 -19.02
CA LEU A 644 -26.01 9.61 -17.92
C LEU A 644 -26.56 10.41 -16.74
N PHE A 645 -27.65 9.92 -16.15
CA PHE A 645 -28.23 10.49 -14.93
C PHE A 645 -28.72 9.34 -14.04
N LYS A 646 -27.86 8.92 -13.11
CA LYS A 646 -28.06 7.69 -12.33
C LYS A 646 -28.06 7.98 -10.84
N PHE A 647 -29.06 7.48 -10.13
CA PHE A 647 -29.07 7.35 -8.68
C PHE A 647 -28.83 5.92 -8.26
N ARG A 648 -28.15 5.72 -7.14
CA ARG A 648 -27.89 4.41 -6.56
C ARG A 648 -27.96 4.45 -5.03
N ALA A 649 -28.42 3.35 -4.44
CA ALA A 649 -28.44 3.15 -3.01
C ALA A 649 -28.13 1.69 -2.69
N SER A 650 -27.34 1.43 -1.66
CA SER A 650 -27.08 0.07 -1.20
C SER A 650 -26.93 -0.02 0.31
N TYR A 651 -27.34 -1.16 0.85
CA TYR A 651 -27.14 -1.51 2.25
C TYR A 651 -26.58 -2.92 2.36
N SER A 652 -25.56 -3.09 3.20
CA SER A 652 -24.92 -4.37 3.41
C SER A 652 -24.50 -4.59 4.86
N ILE A 653 -24.44 -5.85 5.25
CA ILE A 653 -23.83 -6.28 6.50
C ILE A 653 -22.68 -7.20 6.12
N VAL A 654 -21.47 -6.92 6.62
CA VAL A 654 -20.29 -7.77 6.40
C VAL A 654 -19.60 -7.99 7.74
N GLY A 655 -19.21 -9.23 8.02
CA GLY A 655 -18.45 -9.55 9.21
C GLY A 655 -16.96 -9.33 8.99
N ASN A 656 -16.20 -9.23 10.08
CA ASN A 656 -14.75 -9.30 10.09
C ASN A 656 -14.36 -10.50 10.96
N ASP A 657 -13.52 -11.37 10.42
CA ASP A 657 -13.11 -12.61 11.11
C ASP A 657 -12.12 -12.28 12.24
N VAL A 658 -11.99 -13.21 13.18
CA VAL A 658 -11.13 -13.06 14.35
C VAL A 658 -9.78 -13.76 14.15
N PRO A 659 -8.74 -13.33 14.89
CA PRO A 659 -7.47 -14.07 14.95
C PRO A 659 -7.68 -15.51 15.46
N VAL A 660 -6.77 -16.42 15.09
CA VAL A 660 -6.79 -17.81 15.57
C VAL A 660 -6.49 -17.90 17.07
N PHE A 661 -6.94 -19.00 17.71
CA PHE A 661 -6.67 -19.36 19.11
C PHE A 661 -7.32 -18.48 20.19
N MET A 662 -8.25 -17.59 19.82
CA MET A 662 -8.94 -16.74 20.78
C MET A 662 -9.96 -17.50 21.66
N SER A 663 -10.48 -18.59 21.15
CA SER A 663 -11.44 -19.46 21.86
C SER A 663 -10.77 -20.56 22.71
N ASN A 664 -9.44 -20.70 22.66
CA ASN A 664 -8.69 -21.78 23.29
C ASN A 664 -7.72 -21.27 24.35
N LEU A 665 -7.50 -22.08 25.40
CA LEU A 665 -6.41 -21.87 26.34
C LEU A 665 -5.10 -22.37 25.71
N LEU A 666 -4.15 -21.45 25.50
CA LEU A 666 -2.82 -21.81 25.02
C LEU A 666 -1.83 -21.70 26.19
N TYR A 667 -1.24 -22.80 26.53
CA TYR A 667 -0.08 -22.84 27.43
C TYR A 667 1.18 -22.68 26.59
N SER A 668 2.10 -21.82 27.01
CA SER A 668 3.41 -21.72 26.39
C SER A 668 4.43 -22.57 27.12
N LEU A 669 5.32 -23.22 26.35
CA LEU A 669 6.43 -23.99 26.89
C LEU A 669 7.65 -23.05 26.94
N GLY A 670 8.02 -22.63 28.16
CA GLY A 670 9.19 -21.80 28.38
C GLY A 670 10.49 -22.61 28.29
N SER A 671 11.61 -21.90 28.43
CA SER A 671 12.94 -22.53 28.53
C SER A 671 12.95 -23.58 29.66
N GLN A 672 13.69 -24.67 29.44
CA GLN A 672 13.81 -25.78 30.39
C GLN A 672 12.50 -26.58 30.66
N GLY A 673 11.50 -26.50 29.78
CA GLY A 673 10.26 -27.23 29.91
C GLY A 673 9.25 -26.61 30.89
N ALA A 674 9.47 -25.40 31.38
CA ALA A 674 8.51 -24.70 32.22
C ALA A 674 7.22 -24.43 31.45
N ILE A 675 6.09 -24.84 32.00
CA ILE A 675 4.77 -24.56 31.42
C ILE A 675 4.29 -23.22 31.97
N THR A 676 4.13 -22.24 31.10
CA THR A 676 3.55 -20.93 31.44
C THR A 676 2.06 -20.98 31.14
N PRO A 677 1.19 -20.77 32.14
CA PRO A 677 -0.25 -20.67 31.89
C PRO A 677 -0.59 -19.47 31.02
N PRO A 678 -1.72 -19.49 30.29
CA PRO A 678 -2.17 -18.36 29.48
C PRO A 678 -2.44 -17.14 30.37
N ASP A 679 -2.05 -15.98 29.90
CA ASP A 679 -2.34 -14.71 30.56
C ASP A 679 -3.73 -14.15 30.20
N LYS A 680 -4.44 -14.82 29.27
CA LYS A 680 -5.73 -14.38 28.73
C LYS A 680 -6.80 -15.46 28.88
N SER A 681 -7.99 -15.05 29.29
CA SER A 681 -9.15 -15.92 29.34
C SER A 681 -9.62 -16.32 27.94
N PRO A 682 -9.92 -17.59 27.67
CA PRO A 682 -10.56 -17.97 26.41
C PRO A 682 -11.96 -17.40 26.32
N PHE A 683 -12.35 -16.98 25.13
CA PHE A 683 -13.63 -16.33 24.90
C PHE A 683 -14.56 -17.25 24.10
N ARG A 684 -15.40 -18.03 24.79
CA ARG A 684 -16.30 -19.01 24.17
C ARG A 684 -17.52 -18.38 23.48
N THR A 685 -17.95 -17.21 23.92
CA THR A 685 -19.05 -16.44 23.31
C THR A 685 -18.59 -15.45 22.26
N LEU A 686 -17.38 -15.60 21.76
CA LEU A 686 -16.77 -14.75 20.75
C LEU A 686 -17.64 -14.68 19.49
N LYS A 687 -17.93 -13.47 19.06
CA LYS A 687 -18.70 -13.16 17.84
C LYS A 687 -17.80 -12.43 16.84
N PRO A 688 -18.00 -12.61 15.53
CA PRO A 688 -17.35 -11.77 14.54
C PRO A 688 -17.82 -10.32 14.66
N GLU A 689 -16.90 -9.37 14.39
CA GLU A 689 -17.30 -7.98 14.23
C GLU A 689 -18.25 -7.86 13.04
N LYS A 690 -19.24 -6.97 13.10
CA LYS A 690 -20.22 -6.74 12.03
C LYS A 690 -20.21 -5.28 11.59
N THR A 691 -19.89 -5.05 10.33
CA THR A 691 -19.97 -3.74 9.68
C THR A 691 -21.28 -3.60 8.93
N HIS A 692 -22.13 -2.70 9.37
CA HIS A 692 -23.34 -2.23 8.71
C HIS A 692 -23.00 -1.03 7.84
N SER A 693 -23.25 -1.08 6.55
CA SER A 693 -22.86 -0.04 5.58
C SER A 693 -24.06 0.43 4.77
N LEU A 694 -24.32 1.72 4.78
CA LEU A 694 -25.28 2.40 3.90
C LEU A 694 -24.49 3.27 2.93
N GLU A 695 -24.80 3.20 1.65
CA GLU A 695 -24.28 4.07 0.61
C GLU A 695 -25.44 4.65 -0.21
N ILE A 696 -25.36 5.96 -0.51
CA ILE A 696 -26.27 6.64 -1.45
C ILE A 696 -25.39 7.43 -2.41
N GLY A 697 -25.63 7.32 -3.70
CA GLY A 697 -24.79 7.96 -4.69
C GLY A 697 -25.53 8.47 -5.91
N PHE A 698 -24.86 9.35 -6.59
CA PHE A 698 -25.25 9.93 -7.86
C PHE A 698 -24.08 9.82 -8.85
N ASP A 699 -24.34 9.30 -10.03
CA ASP A 699 -23.39 9.26 -11.14
C ASP A 699 -24.00 10.00 -12.32
N GLY A 700 -23.33 11.02 -12.82
CA GLY A 700 -23.77 11.86 -13.94
C GLY A 700 -22.70 12.06 -14.98
N THR A 701 -23.10 11.97 -16.26
CA THR A 701 -22.24 12.32 -17.39
C THR A 701 -23.00 13.30 -18.24
N PHE A 702 -22.34 14.41 -18.58
CA PHE A 702 -22.97 15.56 -19.22
C PHE A 702 -22.12 16.07 -20.38
N LEU A 703 -22.79 16.86 -21.25
CA LEU A 703 -22.14 17.62 -22.33
C LEU A 703 -21.36 16.73 -23.30
N GLN A 704 -21.95 15.63 -23.74
CA GLN A 704 -21.34 14.65 -24.64
C GLN A 704 -20.07 14.04 -24.04
N ASN A 705 -20.22 13.50 -22.83
CA ASN A 705 -19.16 12.85 -22.04
C ASN A 705 -17.99 13.77 -21.61
N ARG A 706 -18.13 15.11 -21.69
CA ARG A 706 -17.10 16.03 -21.25
C ARG A 706 -17.03 16.20 -19.75
N LEU A 707 -18.17 16.23 -19.05
CA LEU A 707 -18.25 16.38 -17.61
C LEU A 707 -18.75 15.09 -16.96
N ASN A 708 -17.93 14.51 -16.11
CA ASN A 708 -18.27 13.34 -15.31
C ASN A 708 -18.33 13.73 -13.83
N ILE A 709 -19.41 13.38 -13.14
CA ILE A 709 -19.60 13.64 -11.70
C ILE A 709 -20.00 12.34 -11.03
N ASN A 710 -19.25 11.96 -9.98
CA ASN A 710 -19.59 10.87 -9.09
C ASN A 710 -19.66 11.41 -7.67
N LEU A 711 -20.80 11.29 -7.01
CA LEU A 711 -21.02 11.70 -5.63
C LEU A 711 -21.44 10.48 -4.81
N THR A 712 -20.89 10.31 -3.63
CA THR A 712 -21.27 9.23 -2.71
C THR A 712 -21.31 9.76 -1.29
N TYR A 713 -22.45 9.59 -0.62
CA TYR A 713 -22.57 9.63 0.83
C TYR A 713 -22.50 8.21 1.38
N TYR A 714 -21.77 8.01 2.46
CA TYR A 714 -21.70 6.73 3.14
C TYR A 714 -21.80 6.90 4.66
N LYS A 715 -22.34 5.83 5.30
CA LYS A 715 -22.33 5.67 6.75
C LYS A 715 -22.09 4.21 7.08
N THR A 716 -21.08 3.93 7.89
CA THR A 716 -20.73 2.58 8.36
C THR A 716 -20.69 2.54 9.88
N ASN A 717 -21.22 1.46 10.46
CA ASN A 717 -21.14 1.16 11.88
C ASN A 717 -20.56 -0.23 12.05
N THR A 718 -19.38 -0.33 12.67
CA THR A 718 -18.78 -1.62 13.02
C THR A 718 -19.02 -1.92 14.47
N LYS A 719 -19.88 -2.92 14.71
CA LYS A 719 -20.35 -3.37 16.03
C LYS A 719 -19.68 -4.66 16.46
N ASN A 720 -19.82 -5.02 17.75
CA ASN A 720 -19.18 -6.20 18.35
C ASN A 720 -17.66 -6.15 18.18
N GLN A 721 -17.07 -4.99 18.41
CA GLN A 721 -15.62 -4.80 18.34
C GLN A 721 -14.93 -5.80 19.25
N PHE A 722 -13.83 -6.36 18.77
CA PHE A 722 -13.04 -7.32 19.50
C PHE A 722 -11.76 -6.66 20.03
N PHE A 723 -11.56 -6.70 21.36
CA PHE A 723 -10.34 -6.21 21.99
C PHE A 723 -10.11 -6.86 23.36
N SER A 724 -8.91 -6.67 23.91
CA SER A 724 -8.49 -7.21 25.20
C SER A 724 -8.59 -6.10 26.26
N VAL A 725 -9.19 -6.43 27.39
CA VAL A 725 -9.26 -5.56 28.58
C VAL A 725 -8.62 -6.27 29.77
N ALA A 726 -8.21 -5.51 30.77
CA ALA A 726 -7.71 -6.08 32.02
C ALA A 726 -8.76 -7.03 32.64
N ALA A 727 -8.32 -8.18 33.12
CA ALA A 727 -9.16 -9.12 33.82
C ALA A 727 -9.19 -8.77 35.32
N PRO A 728 -10.29 -9.10 36.05
CA PRO A 728 -10.29 -8.99 37.51
C PRO A 728 -9.14 -9.76 38.12
N TYR A 729 -8.47 -9.21 39.12
CA TYR A 729 -7.31 -9.79 39.75
C TYR A 729 -7.59 -11.21 40.31
N GLU A 730 -8.80 -11.41 40.82
CA GLU A 730 -9.25 -12.70 41.38
C GLU A 730 -9.35 -13.82 40.35
N SER A 731 -9.38 -13.48 39.05
CA SER A 731 -9.40 -14.48 37.98
C SER A 731 -8.07 -15.21 37.79
N GLY A 732 -6.96 -14.71 38.36
CA GLY A 732 -5.61 -15.17 38.13
C GLY A 732 -5.08 -14.93 36.71
N LEU A 733 -5.80 -14.18 35.91
CA LEU A 733 -5.48 -13.82 34.54
C LEU A 733 -5.18 -12.31 34.42
N ARG A 734 -4.32 -11.92 33.52
CA ARG A 734 -4.01 -10.49 33.30
C ARG A 734 -5.06 -9.82 32.45
N ASN A 735 -5.56 -10.50 31.44
CA ASN A 735 -6.45 -9.94 30.44
C ASN A 735 -7.62 -10.89 30.12
N ARG A 736 -8.72 -10.29 29.63
CA ARG A 736 -9.85 -11.00 29.02
C ARG A 736 -10.25 -10.36 27.71
N TYR A 737 -10.77 -11.15 26.79
CA TYR A 737 -11.32 -10.62 25.55
C TYR A 737 -12.79 -10.26 25.72
N VAL A 738 -13.20 -9.21 25.02
CA VAL A 738 -14.58 -8.72 24.98
C VAL A 738 -15.04 -8.48 23.53
N ASN A 739 -16.34 -8.69 23.29
CA ASN A 739 -17.01 -8.19 22.09
C ASN A 739 -17.92 -7.04 22.50
N ALA A 740 -17.45 -5.82 22.32
CA ALA A 740 -18.22 -4.63 22.65
C ALA A 740 -17.79 -3.45 21.75
N GLY A 741 -18.54 -2.37 21.85
CA GLY A 741 -18.21 -1.14 21.13
C GLY A 741 -18.80 -1.04 19.74
N ASN A 742 -18.84 0.19 19.27
CA ASN A 742 -19.37 0.61 17.98
C ASN A 742 -18.54 1.76 17.43
N VAL A 743 -17.87 1.54 16.30
CA VAL A 743 -17.13 2.55 15.56
C VAL A 743 -17.94 3.00 14.34
N GLU A 744 -18.31 4.28 14.31
CA GLU A 744 -19.03 4.91 13.20
C GLU A 744 -18.08 5.68 12.30
N ASN A 745 -18.16 5.46 10.99
CA ASN A 745 -17.57 6.31 9.95
C ASN A 745 -18.70 6.83 9.06
N LYS A 746 -18.72 8.13 8.80
CA LYS A 746 -19.63 8.76 7.84
C LYS A 746 -18.91 9.82 7.04
N GLY A 747 -19.30 10.00 5.80
CA GLY A 747 -18.62 10.95 4.95
C GLY A 747 -19.18 11.10 3.56
N PHE A 748 -18.47 11.95 2.81
CA PHE A 748 -18.77 12.25 1.42
C PHE A 748 -17.54 12.02 0.58
N GLU A 749 -17.75 11.44 -0.58
CA GLU A 749 -16.75 11.30 -1.63
C GLU A 749 -17.30 11.95 -2.89
N PHE A 750 -16.49 12.72 -3.60
CA PHE A 750 -16.81 13.10 -4.95
C PHE A 750 -15.61 13.01 -5.88
N ASN A 751 -15.89 12.69 -7.13
CA ASN A 751 -14.96 12.74 -8.22
C ASN A 751 -15.60 13.58 -9.33
N ILE A 752 -14.88 14.57 -9.82
CA ILE A 752 -15.31 15.44 -10.92
C ILE A 752 -14.24 15.40 -11.99
N GLY A 753 -14.61 14.89 -13.17
CA GLY A 753 -13.77 14.85 -14.35
C GLY A 753 -14.27 15.79 -15.42
N TRP A 754 -13.36 16.52 -16.08
CA TRP A 754 -13.63 17.30 -17.25
C TRP A 754 -12.66 16.93 -18.37
N TYR A 755 -13.17 16.77 -19.57
CA TYR A 755 -12.39 16.56 -20.79
C TYR A 755 -12.78 17.58 -21.85
N GLU A 756 -11.80 18.24 -22.45
CA GLU A 756 -12.01 19.19 -23.55
C GLU A 756 -11.02 18.95 -24.68
N GLN A 757 -11.54 18.82 -25.87
CA GLN A 757 -10.76 18.79 -27.11
C GLN A 757 -10.88 20.19 -27.76
N PHE A 758 -9.88 21.05 -27.58
CA PHE A 758 -9.91 22.40 -28.10
C PHE A 758 -9.64 22.45 -29.61
N THR A 759 -8.75 21.57 -30.07
CA THR A 759 -8.41 21.39 -31.48
C THR A 759 -8.03 19.93 -31.71
N ASP A 760 -7.92 19.50 -32.97
CA ASP A 760 -7.46 18.12 -33.31
C ASP A 760 -6.11 17.75 -32.65
N ASN A 761 -5.30 18.78 -32.36
CA ASN A 761 -3.96 18.59 -31.80
C ASN A 761 -3.86 18.92 -30.31
N PHE A 762 -4.86 19.54 -29.68
CA PHE A 762 -4.78 19.98 -28.31
C PHE A 762 -5.98 19.55 -27.48
N SER A 763 -5.74 18.76 -26.44
CA SER A 763 -6.74 18.34 -25.46
C SER A 763 -6.28 18.59 -24.04
N TRP A 764 -7.25 18.81 -23.17
CA TRP A 764 -7.08 18.93 -21.72
C TRP A 764 -8.04 18.02 -20.99
N SER A 765 -7.55 17.30 -20.01
CA SER A 765 -8.37 16.57 -19.07
C SER A 765 -7.97 16.94 -17.64
N THR A 766 -8.95 17.08 -16.78
CA THR A 766 -8.76 17.34 -15.37
C THR A 766 -9.65 16.42 -14.55
N ASN A 767 -9.14 15.97 -13.40
CA ASN A 767 -9.87 15.12 -12.47
C ASN A 767 -9.61 15.59 -11.04
N LEU A 768 -10.67 15.90 -10.30
CA LEU A 768 -10.66 16.29 -8.91
C LEU A 768 -11.30 15.19 -8.07
N ASN A 769 -10.50 14.59 -7.19
CA ASN A 769 -10.94 13.66 -6.16
C ASN A 769 -11.01 14.37 -4.82
N PHE A 770 -12.10 14.23 -4.10
CA PHE A 770 -12.27 14.78 -2.77
C PHE A 770 -12.95 13.76 -1.86
N SER A 771 -12.54 13.72 -0.60
CA SER A 771 -13.21 12.93 0.42
C SER A 771 -13.19 13.62 1.78
N TYR A 772 -14.29 13.54 2.47
CA TYR A 772 -14.45 13.90 3.89
C TYR A 772 -14.88 12.67 4.66
N ASN A 773 -14.20 12.38 5.78
CA ASN A 773 -14.56 11.29 6.70
C ASN A 773 -14.59 11.78 8.14
N ASP A 774 -15.68 11.50 8.84
CA ASP A 774 -15.81 11.71 10.29
C ASP A 774 -15.92 10.33 10.96
N ASN A 775 -14.95 10.01 11.80
CA ASN A 775 -14.91 8.77 12.57
C ASN A 775 -15.29 9.06 14.01
N LYS A 776 -16.19 8.26 14.58
CA LYS A 776 -16.64 8.44 15.96
C LYS A 776 -16.75 7.11 16.69
N ILE A 777 -16.25 7.06 17.92
CA ILE A 777 -16.48 5.95 18.86
C ILE A 777 -17.82 6.18 19.51
N LYS A 778 -18.82 5.35 19.18
CA LYS A 778 -20.20 5.48 19.68
C LYS A 778 -20.42 4.78 21.01
N GLU A 779 -19.75 3.66 21.19
CA GLU A 779 -19.87 2.81 22.35
C GLU A 779 -18.52 2.12 22.62
N LEU A 780 -18.13 1.98 23.86
CA LEU A 780 -17.08 1.12 24.36
C LEU A 780 -17.64 0.21 25.47
N VAL A 781 -16.80 -0.44 26.25
CA VAL A 781 -17.18 -1.25 27.41
C VAL A 781 -17.29 -0.35 28.64
N ASP A 782 -18.32 -0.54 29.44
CA ASP A 782 -18.54 0.23 30.68
C ASP A 782 -17.36 0.14 31.67
N ASP A 783 -16.61 -0.98 31.64
CA ASP A 783 -15.43 -1.24 32.49
C ASP A 783 -14.20 -0.36 32.12
N LEU A 784 -14.30 0.53 31.13
CA LEU A 784 -13.23 1.41 30.67
C LEU A 784 -13.57 2.89 30.80
N PRO A 785 -13.74 3.41 32.02
CA PRO A 785 -14.15 4.81 32.24
C PRO A 785 -13.13 5.81 31.68
N ASN A 786 -11.85 5.47 31.65
CA ASN A 786 -10.77 6.30 31.13
C ASN A 786 -10.49 6.03 29.64
N GLY A 787 -11.25 5.14 29.00
CA GLY A 787 -11.05 4.73 27.61
C GLY A 787 -10.03 3.61 27.44
N LEU A 788 -9.80 3.23 26.18
CA LEU A 788 -8.86 2.19 25.76
C LEU A 788 -7.61 2.82 25.15
N THR A 789 -6.45 2.60 25.73
CA THR A 789 -5.17 2.98 25.10
C THR A 789 -4.89 2.05 23.93
N LEU A 790 -4.85 2.63 22.73
CA LEU A 790 -4.53 1.91 21.51
C LEU A 790 -3.02 1.80 21.31
N THR A 791 -2.30 2.89 21.59
CA THR A 791 -0.83 2.96 21.46
C THR A 791 -0.29 3.96 22.48
N ASP A 792 0.89 3.65 23.02
CA ASP A 792 1.63 4.49 23.98
C ASP A 792 3.04 4.73 23.41
N PHE A 793 3.43 6.01 23.33
CA PHE A 793 4.72 6.46 22.82
C PHE A 793 5.63 7.07 23.92
N GLY A 794 5.34 6.81 25.19
CA GLY A 794 6.16 7.35 26.29
C GLY A 794 5.95 8.85 26.53
N GLY A 795 4.69 9.26 26.78
CA GLY A 795 4.28 10.66 27.00
C GLY A 795 3.25 11.17 26.01
N ALA A 796 2.94 10.36 25.00
CA ALA A 796 1.83 10.54 24.09
C ALA A 796 1.07 9.24 23.95
N LYS A 797 -0.25 9.28 24.09
CA LYS A 797 -1.12 8.10 23.97
C LYS A 797 -2.25 8.36 23.00
N VAL A 798 -2.52 7.37 22.15
CA VAL A 798 -3.74 7.33 21.35
C VAL A 798 -4.80 6.60 22.20
N ILE A 799 -5.84 7.31 22.61
CA ILE A 799 -6.85 6.82 23.53
C ILE A 799 -8.22 6.87 22.85
N LEU A 800 -8.90 5.73 22.85
CA LEU A 800 -10.27 5.62 22.38
C LEU A 800 -11.22 5.82 23.56
N LYS A 801 -12.03 6.87 23.50
CA LYS A 801 -13.07 7.18 24.51
C LYS A 801 -14.44 7.16 23.85
N GLU A 802 -15.47 6.79 24.58
CA GLU A 802 -16.85 6.91 24.11
C GLU A 802 -17.18 8.38 23.82
N GLY A 803 -17.82 8.63 22.67
CA GLY A 803 -18.09 9.98 22.17
C GLY A 803 -16.92 10.67 21.48
N GLY A 804 -15.68 10.19 21.66
CA GLY A 804 -14.46 10.68 20.99
C GLY A 804 -14.29 10.10 19.59
N HIS A 805 -13.11 10.33 19.01
CA HIS A 805 -12.77 9.90 17.65
C HIS A 805 -11.65 8.86 17.66
N TYR A 806 -11.63 8.00 16.67
CA TYR A 806 -10.50 7.08 16.48
C TYR A 806 -9.24 7.89 16.12
N GLY A 807 -8.19 7.74 16.94
CA GLY A 807 -6.95 8.50 16.76
C GLY A 807 -6.86 9.78 17.62
N ASP A 808 -7.73 9.93 18.62
CA ASP A 808 -7.63 11.03 19.58
C ASP A 808 -6.33 10.88 20.37
N LEU A 809 -5.55 11.97 20.37
CA LEU A 809 -4.22 12.08 20.94
C LEU A 809 -4.26 12.79 22.27
N TYR A 810 -3.67 12.18 23.27
CA TYR A 810 -3.46 12.73 24.59
C TYR A 810 -1.96 12.77 24.91
N VAL A 811 -1.49 13.91 25.42
CA VAL A 811 -0.05 14.15 25.57
C VAL A 811 0.29 14.72 26.94
N ARG A 812 1.52 14.51 27.39
CA ARG A 812 2.12 15.26 28.49
C ARG A 812 2.26 16.72 28.10
N HIS A 813 1.97 17.58 29.04
CA HIS A 813 1.96 19.03 28.89
C HIS A 813 2.73 19.73 30.02
N LEU A 814 3.03 21.00 29.82
CA LEU A 814 3.55 21.85 30.89
C LEU A 814 2.48 22.06 31.95
N MET A 815 2.82 21.84 33.21
CA MET A 815 1.92 22.22 34.31
C MET A 815 1.85 23.73 34.41
N ARG A 816 0.63 24.24 34.53
CA ARG A 816 0.33 25.68 34.54
C ARG A 816 -0.42 26.10 35.83
N ASP A 817 -0.26 27.37 36.24
CA ASP A 817 -1.04 27.96 37.27
C ASP A 817 -2.45 28.34 36.80
N GLU A 818 -3.27 28.91 37.70
CA GLU A 818 -4.64 29.35 37.39
C GLU A 818 -4.71 30.45 36.31
N ASN A 819 -3.62 31.14 36.04
CA ASN A 819 -3.51 32.17 35.01
C ASN A 819 -2.94 31.63 33.69
N GLY A 820 -2.74 30.32 33.59
CA GLY A 820 -2.19 29.65 32.40
C GLY A 820 -0.65 29.78 32.25
N LYS A 821 0.08 30.23 33.28
CA LYS A 821 1.53 30.37 33.24
C LYS A 821 2.21 29.06 33.62
N PRO A 822 3.25 28.62 32.86
CA PRO A 822 4.02 27.43 33.20
C PRO A 822 4.63 27.50 34.61
N LEU A 823 4.51 26.41 35.36
CA LEU A 823 5.12 26.28 36.68
C LEU A 823 6.62 25.96 36.56
N GLN A 824 7.39 26.43 37.54
CA GLN A 824 8.82 26.15 37.67
C GLN A 824 9.09 25.42 38.97
N ASN A 825 10.07 24.55 39.00
CA ASN A 825 10.60 23.97 40.23
C ASN A 825 11.63 24.93 40.88
N GLU A 826 12.16 24.56 42.04
CA GLU A 826 13.17 25.34 42.77
C GLU A 826 14.46 25.60 41.96
N LYS A 827 14.75 24.78 40.91
CA LYS A 827 15.92 24.95 40.02
C LYS A 827 15.61 25.83 38.82
N GLY A 828 14.40 26.35 38.69
CA GLY A 828 13.95 27.12 37.52
C GLY A 828 13.71 26.28 36.29
N GLU A 829 13.47 24.97 36.44
CA GLU A 829 13.12 24.05 35.34
C GLU A 829 11.57 24.00 35.23
N PRO A 830 11.01 23.87 34.02
CA PRO A 830 9.55 23.72 33.86
C PRO A 830 9.07 22.40 34.46
N ILE A 831 7.87 22.40 35.02
CA ILE A 831 7.21 21.20 35.57
C ILE A 831 6.35 20.59 34.46
N VAL A 832 6.55 19.31 34.15
CA VAL A 832 5.81 18.55 33.16
C VAL A 832 4.82 17.61 33.87
N SER A 833 3.64 17.41 33.30
CA SER A 833 2.62 16.50 33.82
C SER A 833 3.09 15.05 33.88
N GLY A 834 2.42 14.24 34.68
CA GLY A 834 2.64 12.79 34.70
C GLY A 834 2.17 12.08 33.44
N ASP A 835 2.17 10.75 33.48
CA ASP A 835 1.81 9.88 32.36
C ASP A 835 0.52 9.06 32.60
N SER A 836 -0.15 9.31 33.72
CA SER A 836 -1.45 8.72 34.01
C SER A 836 -2.54 9.35 33.14
N MET A 837 -3.60 8.61 32.87
CA MET A 837 -4.66 9.01 31.92
C MET A 837 -5.37 10.31 32.30
N ASP A 838 -5.40 10.63 33.53
CA ASP A 838 -6.00 11.86 34.13
C ASP A 838 -5.03 13.05 34.11
N GLU A 839 -3.75 12.82 33.91
CA GLU A 839 -2.72 13.86 33.83
C GLU A 839 -2.38 14.27 32.40
N LEU A 840 -2.89 13.53 31.40
CA LEU A 840 -2.66 13.83 29.99
C LEU A 840 -3.70 14.81 29.44
N GLU A 841 -3.28 15.72 28.59
CA GLU A 841 -4.15 16.68 27.92
C GLU A 841 -4.47 16.26 26.48
N TYR A 842 -5.71 16.54 26.04
CA TYR A 842 -6.15 16.28 24.67
C TYR A 842 -5.48 17.23 23.68
N ALA A 843 -4.70 16.71 22.74
CA ALA A 843 -3.92 17.47 21.77
C ALA A 843 -4.52 17.48 20.35
N GLY A 844 -5.65 16.81 20.13
CA GLY A 844 -6.32 16.72 18.83
C GLY A 844 -6.40 15.30 18.30
N ASN A 845 -6.74 15.14 17.03
CA ASN A 845 -6.89 13.84 16.37
C ASN A 845 -5.83 13.64 15.28
N MET A 846 -5.23 12.46 15.20
CA MET A 846 -4.15 12.16 14.25
C MET A 846 -4.66 11.97 12.80
N ASN A 847 -5.96 11.77 12.59
CA ASN A 847 -6.50 11.51 11.25
C ASN A 847 -6.96 12.81 10.58
N ALA A 848 -6.49 13.06 9.37
CA ALA A 848 -7.02 14.15 8.53
C ALA A 848 -8.47 13.84 8.13
N LYS A 849 -9.36 14.83 8.27
CA LYS A 849 -10.79 14.69 7.88
C LYS A 849 -11.01 14.82 6.38
N VAL A 850 -10.19 15.61 5.70
CA VAL A 850 -10.32 15.90 4.27
C VAL A 850 -9.07 15.43 3.52
N ASN A 851 -9.28 14.70 2.43
CA ASN A 851 -8.23 14.35 1.48
C ASN A 851 -8.68 14.74 0.07
N MET A 852 -7.75 15.31 -0.71
CA MET A 852 -8.02 15.82 -2.04
C MET A 852 -6.86 15.47 -2.98
N GLY A 853 -7.17 15.14 -4.23
CA GLY A 853 -6.20 14.97 -5.29
C GLY A 853 -6.71 15.63 -6.57
N TRP A 854 -5.88 16.46 -7.20
CA TRP A 854 -6.22 17.17 -8.41
C TRP A 854 -5.20 16.87 -9.52
N THR A 855 -5.64 16.07 -10.50
CA THR A 855 -4.83 15.67 -11.67
C THR A 855 -5.20 16.52 -12.86
N ASN A 856 -4.20 17.00 -13.59
CA ASN A 856 -4.38 17.68 -14.86
C ASN A 856 -3.47 17.05 -15.92
N THR A 857 -4.01 16.85 -17.12
CA THR A 857 -3.25 16.31 -18.26
C THR A 857 -3.53 17.14 -19.49
N PHE A 858 -2.48 17.67 -20.09
CA PHE A 858 -2.49 18.41 -21.34
C PHE A 858 -1.79 17.58 -22.41
N ARG A 859 -2.39 17.51 -23.59
CA ARG A 859 -1.78 16.85 -24.75
C ARG A 859 -1.77 17.82 -25.92
N TYR A 860 -0.60 17.97 -26.50
CA TYR A 860 -0.41 18.75 -27.72
C TYR A 860 0.36 17.91 -28.73
N LYS A 861 -0.34 17.39 -29.77
CA LYS A 861 0.22 16.42 -30.71
C LYS A 861 0.81 15.23 -29.95
N ASP A 862 2.10 15.00 -30.09
CA ASP A 862 2.84 13.91 -29.44
C ASP A 862 3.42 14.27 -28.07
N PHE A 863 3.26 15.54 -27.63
CA PHE A 863 3.63 15.98 -26.29
C PHE A 863 2.52 15.72 -25.28
N SER A 864 2.91 15.35 -24.07
CA SER A 864 2.00 15.22 -22.94
C SER A 864 2.62 15.85 -21.69
N LEU A 865 1.84 16.64 -20.95
CA LEU A 865 2.17 17.17 -19.64
C LEU A 865 1.07 16.74 -18.68
N SER A 866 1.46 16.06 -17.59
CA SER A 866 0.52 15.72 -16.52
C SER A 866 1.10 16.13 -15.17
N PHE A 867 0.25 16.60 -14.25
CA PHE A 867 0.64 16.82 -12.86
C PHE A 867 -0.49 16.46 -11.89
N LEU A 868 -0.10 16.06 -10.68
CA LEU A 868 -0.98 15.75 -9.57
C LEU A 868 -0.62 16.64 -8.37
N ILE A 869 -1.58 17.39 -7.89
CA ILE A 869 -1.54 18.09 -6.60
C ILE A 869 -2.34 17.27 -5.60
N ASP A 870 -1.72 16.98 -4.47
CA ASP A 870 -2.29 16.21 -3.38
C ASP A 870 -2.37 17.09 -2.13
N ALA A 871 -3.52 17.06 -1.44
CA ALA A 871 -3.76 17.88 -0.27
C ALA A 871 -4.49 17.09 0.82
N LYS A 872 -4.09 17.35 2.06
CA LYS A 872 -4.75 16.86 3.29
C LYS A 872 -5.03 18.04 4.19
N PHE A 873 -6.21 18.07 4.82
CA PHE A 873 -6.58 19.14 5.72
C PHE A 873 -7.00 18.58 7.08
N GLY A 874 -6.43 19.18 8.13
CA GLY A 874 -6.58 18.76 9.52
C GLY A 874 -5.72 17.54 9.85
N GLY A 875 -5.93 16.98 11.03
CA GLY A 875 -5.08 15.96 11.62
C GLY A 875 -3.94 16.55 12.44
N LYS A 876 -3.36 15.72 13.31
CA LYS A 876 -2.18 16.05 14.10
C LYS A 876 -1.08 15.04 13.87
N VAL A 877 0.16 15.53 13.90
CA VAL A 877 1.37 14.69 13.84
C VAL A 877 2.28 15.04 15.00
N ILE A 878 3.01 14.04 15.49
CA ILE A 878 3.94 14.19 16.61
C ILE A 878 5.35 14.00 16.09
N SER A 879 6.30 14.87 16.48
CA SER A 879 7.71 14.65 16.22
C SER A 879 8.49 14.34 17.50
N MET A 880 8.74 13.06 17.73
CA MET A 880 9.67 12.59 18.76
C MET A 880 11.12 12.90 18.36
N THR A 881 11.37 13.07 17.05
CA THR A 881 12.65 13.53 16.51
C THR A 881 12.96 14.95 17.02
N GLU A 882 12.04 15.90 16.82
CA GLU A 882 12.22 17.28 17.29
C GLU A 882 12.38 17.36 18.82
N ALA A 883 11.62 16.54 19.57
CA ALA A 883 11.78 16.45 21.02
C ALA A 883 13.19 16.02 21.43
N ALA A 884 13.76 15.03 20.74
CA ALA A 884 15.13 14.60 20.99
C ALA A 884 16.16 15.66 20.56
N LEU A 885 15.96 16.33 19.40
CA LEU A 885 16.86 17.41 18.96
C LEU A 885 16.93 18.56 19.97
N ASP A 886 15.81 18.92 20.57
CA ASP A 886 15.74 19.93 21.61
C ASP A 886 16.44 19.48 22.88
N GLY A 887 16.09 18.33 23.41
CA GLY A 887 16.69 17.79 24.63
C GLY A 887 18.19 17.63 24.54
N TRP A 888 18.71 17.32 23.33
CA TRP A 888 20.14 17.16 23.05
C TRP A 888 20.83 18.48 22.68
N GLY A 889 20.10 19.59 22.55
CA GLY A 889 20.67 20.92 22.25
C GLY A 889 21.19 21.06 20.81
N VAL A 890 20.70 20.21 19.89
CA VAL A 890 21.16 20.22 18.50
C VAL A 890 20.15 20.89 17.55
N SER A 891 18.93 21.18 18.00
CA SER A 891 17.91 21.86 17.20
C SER A 891 18.27 23.32 16.94
N LYS A 892 17.80 23.88 15.81
CA LYS A 892 17.96 25.32 15.49
C LYS A 892 17.38 26.21 16.59
N ARG A 893 16.16 25.90 17.05
CA ARG A 893 15.46 26.70 18.06
C ARG A 893 16.16 26.69 19.43
N SER A 894 16.83 25.60 19.82
CA SER A 894 17.61 25.57 21.05
C SER A 894 18.83 26.50 20.96
N GLY A 895 19.45 26.61 19.78
CA GLY A 895 20.53 27.56 19.55
C GLY A 895 20.06 29.03 19.55
N GLU A 896 18.93 29.32 18.90
CA GLU A 896 18.31 30.65 18.86
C GLU A 896 17.89 31.10 20.24
N ALA A 897 17.30 30.23 21.07
CA ALA A 897 16.94 30.54 22.46
C ALA A 897 18.19 30.88 23.32
N ARG A 898 19.31 30.19 23.13
CA ARG A 898 20.57 30.50 23.82
C ARG A 898 21.13 31.84 23.38
N ASP A 899 21.09 32.16 22.09
CA ASP A 899 21.52 33.48 21.60
C ASP A 899 20.64 34.63 22.13
N ALA A 900 19.32 34.35 22.37
CA ALA A 900 18.36 35.28 22.98
C ALA A 900 18.49 35.38 24.52
N GLY A 901 19.37 34.60 25.16
CA GLY A 901 19.52 34.55 26.60
C GLY A 901 18.35 33.90 27.35
N GLY A 902 17.72 32.91 26.72
CA GLY A 902 16.61 32.11 27.24
C GLY A 902 15.38 32.08 26.36
N ILE A 903 14.32 31.42 26.84
CA ILE A 903 13.03 31.33 26.17
C ILE A 903 11.93 31.86 27.06
N THR A 904 10.97 32.60 26.51
CA THR A 904 9.77 33.05 27.23
C THR A 904 8.57 32.27 26.73
N VAL A 905 7.90 31.57 27.65
CA VAL A 905 6.69 30.78 27.36
C VAL A 905 5.57 31.32 28.22
N ASP A 906 4.47 31.77 27.63
CA ASP A 906 3.29 32.34 28.32
C ASP A 906 3.63 33.38 29.40
N GLY A 907 4.65 34.21 29.09
CA GLY A 907 5.13 35.29 29.99
C GLY A 907 6.12 34.87 31.08
N VAL A 908 6.50 33.60 31.16
CA VAL A 908 7.52 33.08 32.09
C VAL A 908 8.84 32.87 31.33
N LYS A 909 9.95 33.41 31.83
CA LYS A 909 11.27 33.27 31.25
C LYS A 909 12.01 32.06 31.85
N PHE A 910 12.56 31.21 30.97
CA PHE A 910 13.40 30.08 31.35
C PHE A 910 14.78 30.20 30.73
N ASP A 911 15.79 29.61 31.37
CA ASP A 911 17.07 29.34 30.74
C ASP A 911 16.87 28.30 29.62
N ALA A 912 17.50 28.51 28.47
CA ALA A 912 17.29 27.69 27.30
C ALA A 912 17.63 26.21 27.51
N ASP A 913 18.76 25.93 28.21
CA ASP A 913 19.19 24.56 28.50
C ASP A 913 18.24 23.87 29.51
N LYS A 914 17.84 24.57 30.58
CA LYS A 914 16.88 24.02 31.55
C LYS A 914 15.53 23.73 30.93
N TYR A 915 15.03 24.65 30.09
CA TYR A 915 13.76 24.45 29.39
C TYR A 915 13.81 23.25 28.47
N TYR A 916 14.74 23.24 27.50
CA TYR A 916 14.76 22.21 26.47
C TYR A 916 15.26 20.84 26.97
N ARG A 917 16.10 20.76 27.99
CA ARG A 917 16.45 19.48 28.62
C ARG A 917 15.29 18.85 29.36
N THR A 918 14.39 19.65 29.92
CA THR A 918 13.23 19.16 30.67
C THR A 918 12.04 18.91 29.77
N THR A 919 11.77 19.79 28.79
CA THR A 919 10.63 19.66 27.89
C THR A 919 10.93 18.77 26.69
N GLY A 920 12.20 18.61 26.34
CA GLY A 920 12.67 17.75 25.26
C GLY A 920 13.05 16.35 25.74
N ASN A 921 13.18 15.42 24.80
CA ASN A 921 13.54 14.03 25.09
C ASN A 921 15.06 13.85 25.14
N ASN A 922 15.68 14.05 26.31
CA ASN A 922 17.13 14.06 26.49
C ASN A 922 17.75 12.68 26.73
N ASN A 923 16.98 11.65 27.14
CA ASN A 923 17.47 10.31 27.45
C ASN A 923 16.53 9.18 26.99
N PHE A 924 15.52 9.50 26.19
CA PHE A 924 14.50 8.59 25.66
C PHE A 924 13.55 7.93 26.69
N ASN A 925 13.79 8.17 28.00
CA ASN A 925 13.03 7.59 29.11
C ASN A 925 12.47 8.65 30.06
N SER A 926 12.95 9.89 30.01
CA SER A 926 12.47 10.95 30.91
C SER A 926 11.12 11.50 30.46
N PRO A 927 10.30 11.95 31.40
CA PRO A 927 9.11 12.72 31.07
C PRO A 927 9.51 13.99 30.32
N TYR A 928 8.80 14.30 29.23
CA TYR A 928 8.99 15.51 28.44
C TYR A 928 7.63 16.06 28.00
N ALA A 929 7.56 17.36 27.72
CA ALA A 929 6.32 18.03 27.34
C ALA A 929 6.02 17.80 25.86
N VAL A 930 5.30 16.72 25.55
CA VAL A 930 4.97 16.33 24.16
C VAL A 930 4.10 17.37 23.46
N GLU A 931 3.33 18.19 24.21
CA GLU A 931 2.51 19.29 23.65
C GLU A 931 3.31 20.20 22.71
N ASN A 932 4.58 20.42 23.00
CA ASN A 932 5.50 21.26 22.22
C ASN A 932 5.87 20.66 20.85
N TYR A 933 5.53 19.40 20.61
CA TYR A 933 5.96 18.61 19.44
C TYR A 933 4.78 18.05 18.66
N VAL A 934 3.57 18.54 18.94
CA VAL A 934 2.34 18.26 18.20
C VAL A 934 2.12 19.35 17.15
N TYR A 935 2.08 18.97 15.89
CA TYR A 935 1.94 19.90 14.76
C TYR A 935 0.64 19.61 13.98
N ASP A 936 0.16 20.59 13.24
CA ASP A 936 -0.93 20.38 12.28
C ASP A 936 -0.42 19.56 11.09
N ALA A 937 -1.20 18.56 10.67
CA ALA A 937 -0.85 17.68 9.57
C ALA A 937 -1.31 18.22 8.19
N THR A 938 -1.95 19.39 8.16
CA THR A 938 -2.40 20.03 6.93
C THR A 938 -1.22 20.23 5.98
N ASN A 939 -1.37 19.73 4.74
CA ASN A 939 -0.33 19.91 3.73
C ASN A 939 -0.91 19.91 2.32
N ILE A 940 -0.25 20.63 1.44
CA ILE A 940 -0.53 20.69 0.00
C ILE A 940 0.80 20.52 -0.73
N ARG A 941 0.90 19.53 -1.63
CA ARG A 941 2.15 19.23 -2.33
C ARG A 941 1.96 18.96 -3.81
N LEU A 942 2.99 19.25 -4.60
CA LEU A 942 3.11 18.76 -5.95
C LEU A 942 3.63 17.32 -5.90
N ARG A 943 2.66 16.38 -6.04
CA ARG A 943 2.93 14.95 -5.86
C ARG A 943 3.64 14.34 -7.05
N GLU A 944 3.14 14.59 -8.26
CA GLU A 944 3.64 13.99 -9.49
C GLU A 944 3.66 15.03 -10.62
N VAL A 945 4.69 14.94 -11.48
CA VAL A 945 4.77 15.67 -12.76
C VAL A 945 5.35 14.73 -13.80
N THR A 946 4.75 14.69 -14.98
CA THR A 946 5.25 13.95 -16.13
C THR A 946 5.22 14.84 -17.35
N PHE A 947 6.34 14.99 -18.04
CA PHE A 947 6.42 15.65 -19.35
C PHE A 947 6.99 14.68 -20.36
N GLY A 948 6.20 14.26 -21.34
CA GLY A 948 6.55 13.20 -22.28
C GLY A 948 6.40 13.60 -23.74
N TYR A 949 7.15 12.90 -24.59
CA TYR A 949 7.05 12.95 -26.04
C TYR A 949 7.00 11.53 -26.61
N THR A 950 6.07 11.29 -27.56
CA THR A 950 5.91 9.99 -28.24
C THR A 950 6.46 10.09 -29.64
N PHE A 951 7.57 9.40 -29.89
CA PHE A 951 8.13 9.20 -31.22
C PHE A 951 7.35 8.11 -31.93
N ARG A 952 6.47 8.49 -32.85
CA ARG A 952 5.68 7.53 -33.62
C ARG A 952 6.51 6.87 -34.72
N ASN A 953 6.31 5.57 -34.90
CA ASN A 953 6.95 4.81 -35.96
C ASN A 953 8.49 4.90 -36.03
N LEU A 954 9.16 5.20 -34.92
CA LEU A 954 10.62 5.40 -34.84
C LEU A 954 11.42 4.18 -35.33
N LEU A 955 10.93 2.97 -35.07
CA LEU A 955 11.57 1.69 -35.44
C LEU A 955 10.75 0.90 -36.47
N GLY A 956 9.90 1.59 -37.25
CA GLY A 956 9.00 1.00 -38.23
C GLY A 956 7.53 1.19 -37.91
N ALA A 957 6.64 0.91 -38.83
CA ALA A 957 5.21 1.11 -38.67
C ALA A 957 4.65 0.42 -37.42
N GLY A 958 3.91 1.18 -36.60
CA GLY A 958 3.31 0.69 -35.36
C GLY A 958 4.25 0.61 -34.15
N LYS A 959 5.56 0.91 -34.31
CA LYS A 959 6.54 0.86 -33.22
C LYS A 959 6.80 2.23 -32.62
N ASN A 960 6.30 2.46 -31.43
CA ASN A 960 6.34 3.77 -30.79
C ASN A 960 7.28 3.76 -29.58
N LEU A 961 8.11 4.81 -29.48
CA LEU A 961 8.92 5.10 -28.31
C LEU A 961 8.33 6.31 -27.58
N THR A 962 7.94 6.15 -26.33
CA THR A 962 7.58 7.27 -25.45
C THR A 962 8.72 7.53 -24.49
N ALA A 963 9.22 8.76 -24.46
CA ALA A 963 10.21 9.23 -23.50
C ALA A 963 9.58 10.33 -22.64
N ALA A 964 9.66 10.20 -21.32
CA ALA A 964 9.07 11.18 -20.41
C ALA A 964 10.04 11.50 -19.25
N ILE A 965 10.17 12.79 -18.94
CA ILE A 965 10.77 13.28 -17.71
C ILE A 965 9.69 13.17 -16.63
N ILE A 966 10.05 12.63 -15.49
CA ILE A 966 9.15 12.41 -14.37
C ILE A 966 9.68 13.03 -13.09
N GLY A 967 8.80 13.48 -12.24
CA GLY A 967 9.13 14.00 -10.92
C GLY A 967 8.08 13.58 -9.90
N ARG A 968 8.50 13.25 -8.68
CA ARG A 968 7.60 12.86 -7.59
C ARG A 968 8.00 13.53 -6.29
N ASN A 969 6.98 13.91 -5.47
CA ASN A 969 7.14 14.61 -4.19
C ASN A 969 8.06 15.84 -4.31
N LEU A 970 7.79 16.72 -5.30
CA LEU A 970 8.77 17.75 -5.66
C LEU A 970 8.91 18.82 -4.59
N PHE A 971 7.82 19.35 -4.08
CA PHE A 971 7.80 20.31 -2.98
C PHE A 971 6.39 20.45 -2.36
N PHE A 972 6.35 21.04 -1.17
CA PHE A 972 5.12 21.48 -0.54
C PHE A 972 4.78 22.91 -0.93
N PHE A 973 3.53 23.16 -1.34
CA PHE A 973 2.97 24.50 -1.42
C PHE A 973 2.68 25.03 0.00
N HIS A 974 2.26 24.11 0.91
CA HIS A 974 1.97 24.42 2.30
C HIS A 974 2.23 23.19 3.19
N LYS A 975 2.82 23.40 4.36
CA LYS A 975 2.91 22.47 5.48
C LYS A 975 3.26 23.21 6.76
N ASP A 976 2.72 22.79 7.90
CA ASP A 976 3.02 23.37 9.22
C ASP A 976 4.07 22.54 9.98
N ALA A 977 4.04 21.21 9.86
CA ALA A 977 4.99 20.33 10.53
C ALA A 977 6.43 20.52 10.03
N PRO A 978 7.46 20.43 10.88
CA PRO A 978 8.86 20.54 10.46
C PRO A 978 9.31 19.35 9.58
N MET A 979 8.64 18.21 9.66
CA MET A 979 8.86 17.01 8.83
C MET A 979 7.77 16.85 7.77
N ASP A 980 7.80 15.75 7.01
CA ASP A 980 6.68 15.35 6.13
C ASP A 980 5.49 14.88 6.99
N PRO A 981 4.31 15.51 6.90
CA PRO A 981 3.13 15.08 7.66
C PRO A 981 2.58 13.69 7.29
N ASP A 982 3.01 13.09 6.18
CA ASP A 982 2.66 11.70 5.80
C ASP A 982 3.55 10.65 6.50
N VAL A 983 4.35 11.04 7.47
CA VAL A 983 5.22 10.15 8.23
C VAL A 983 4.44 9.07 8.97
N SER A 984 5.01 7.87 9.03
CA SER A 984 4.46 6.77 9.82
C SER A 984 5.58 5.89 10.38
N ALA A 985 5.48 5.57 11.64
CA ALA A 985 6.40 4.64 12.29
C ALA A 985 6.12 3.17 11.91
N GLY A 986 4.97 2.87 11.28
CA GLY A 986 4.60 1.52 10.86
C GLY A 986 3.18 1.44 10.30
N THR A 987 2.71 0.22 9.99
CA THR A 987 1.37 -0.03 9.44
C THR A 987 0.32 -0.42 10.49
N GLY A 988 0.70 -0.54 11.76
CA GLY A 988 -0.19 -0.82 12.90
C GLY A 988 -1.27 0.25 13.09
N ASN A 989 -2.26 -0.03 13.93
CA ASN A 989 -3.30 0.93 14.27
C ASN A 989 -2.76 1.98 15.27
N GLY A 990 -3.03 3.27 15.02
CA GLY A 990 -2.66 4.35 15.94
C GLY A 990 -1.20 4.83 15.86
N ILE A 991 -0.39 4.38 14.89
CA ILE A 991 1.03 4.76 14.73
C ILE A 991 1.31 5.60 13.48
N GLN A 992 0.28 5.98 12.74
CA GLN A 992 0.39 6.94 11.64
C GLN A 992 0.53 8.36 12.22
N GLY A 993 1.31 9.22 11.55
CA GLY A 993 1.54 10.59 12.02
C GLY A 993 2.54 10.69 13.18
N VAL A 994 3.33 9.64 13.43
CA VAL A 994 4.42 9.65 14.42
C VAL A 994 5.76 9.66 13.73
N ASP A 995 6.51 10.74 13.93
CA ASP A 995 7.91 10.87 13.52
C ASP A 995 8.83 10.47 14.68
N MET A 996 9.54 9.38 14.50
CA MET A 996 10.51 8.85 15.46
C MET A 996 11.78 8.48 14.69
N PHE A 997 12.62 9.46 14.40
CA PHE A 997 13.80 9.31 13.53
C PHE A 997 13.47 8.58 12.23
N ALA A 998 12.31 8.92 11.65
CA ALA A 998 11.81 8.35 10.42
C ALA A 998 12.74 8.69 9.25
N LEU A 999 12.89 7.77 8.30
CA LEU A 999 13.61 8.07 7.06
C LEU A 999 12.90 9.23 6.34
N PRO A 1000 13.61 10.31 5.98
CA PRO A 1000 13.01 11.43 5.28
C PRO A 1000 12.37 11.01 3.97
N THR A 1001 11.17 11.51 3.69
CA THR A 1001 10.55 11.31 2.38
C THR A 1001 11.46 11.83 1.27
N SER A 1002 11.62 11.03 0.22
CA SER A 1002 12.44 11.41 -0.93
C SER A 1002 11.63 12.18 -1.97
N ARG A 1003 12.23 13.25 -2.50
CA ARG A 1003 11.86 13.78 -3.82
C ARG A 1003 12.64 13.04 -4.89
N SER A 1004 12.00 12.75 -6.01
CA SER A 1004 12.65 12.05 -7.12
C SER A 1004 12.45 12.76 -8.45
N PHE A 1005 13.48 12.67 -9.30
CA PHE A 1005 13.47 13.11 -10.70
C PHE A 1005 14.00 11.98 -11.55
N GLY A 1006 13.45 11.78 -12.74
CA GLY A 1006 13.88 10.67 -13.55
C GLY A 1006 13.39 10.70 -14.99
N LEU A 1007 13.71 9.61 -15.66
CA LEU A 1007 13.34 9.35 -17.06
C LEU A 1007 12.55 8.05 -17.14
N ASN A 1008 11.45 8.10 -17.88
CA ASN A 1008 10.62 6.93 -18.19
C ASN A 1008 10.63 6.70 -19.71
N LEU A 1009 11.10 5.52 -20.13
CA LEU A 1009 11.15 5.10 -21.53
C LEU A 1009 10.21 3.92 -21.72
N LYS A 1010 9.32 3.99 -22.71
CA LYS A 1010 8.39 2.91 -23.06
C LYS A 1010 8.46 2.65 -24.56
N LEU A 1011 8.77 1.44 -24.95
CA LEU A 1011 8.85 0.99 -26.31
C LEU A 1011 7.83 -0.12 -26.55
N ASN A 1012 6.96 0.07 -27.52
CA ASN A 1012 5.91 -0.88 -27.92
C ASN A 1012 6.17 -1.32 -29.37
N PHE A 1013 6.16 -2.65 -29.57
CA PHE A 1013 6.31 -3.29 -30.87
C PHE A 1013 5.04 -4.02 -31.26
#